data_e5ec41d458db8fa072234466fa0de8c3
#
_entry.id   e5ec41d458db8fa072234466fa0de8c3
#
_cell.length_a   1.000
_cell.length_b   1.000
_cell.length_c   1.000
_cell.angle_alpha   90.00
_cell.angle_beta   90.00
_cell.angle_gamma   90.00
#
_symmetry.space_group_name_H-M   'P 1'
#
loop_
_entity.id
_entity.type
_entity.pdbx_description
1 polymer ?
#
loop_
_entity_poly.entity_id
_entity_poly.type
_entity_poly.pdbx_seq_one_letter_code
_entity_poly.pdbx_strand_id
1 'polypeptide(L)'
;MPSGPAPEIVFRAKGVIGYGFAGIGRPSGMTSFVEELKRRNIFRVATVYAVASWVILQLADITFPALDIPEADIRYVIIALVALFPIVIVFSWAFQITPEGFKRTRQVEPDSSTANQTARRIDFVIIGLLSVALLFFMGEYFSDSGETQIVDSAVDSAVNSTTETPAATIETPVIITKPSIAVLPLVNMSSDIENEHFSDGLTEELLNVLAKNPQLRVAGRTSSFFYKGKNVNLQEIGESLNVTNILEGSVRKSGDTIRITAQLINAETGFHIWSETFDRKITDIFVVQDEIANRVAEAMDIALLSDEVFTPGATTDIPEAHDLHLQAKALLYDRRQASIEQAIEMFERASELDRNYGPPLVALAEAIMVLENNFFTLQLTEAAELAKSALDRAAAIGYTPSEYWATLGLYHDHLQIIDPAEVALAESAYQKALELNENNISAYLWYASLLSESTYNTKEVSSINHLEQAIQLNQMALKLDPKNRVANGNYNINLMDNGQLALAVENLEQLVIKDPDYLQYKALLATAYFVQGNFSESTRWLAEGDGDGARTTFGAMQLFQSLNNEQLWTRFFDNIKPENPLYERMRVFESANSMTRAELVGQAQVALLQPDFDRWSWPIARALYDNGEFEWSKKLQENMNLEWANETPRFRLNSQDVVNYISASYLAGDTERATLLAIQALKNNRDRIRLSPRGKQVEDAAYYMVLKRPEEAITEIESAFRDGYRSFYHHVYENPLFDPIAADPRMSEIKRKTDLHISQHIEAVEENLILAGAIAPIASATDI
;
A
#
# COMPACT_ATOMS: atom_id res chain seq x y z
N MET A 1 -13.09 -29.74 56.09
CA MET A 1 -14.34 -29.04 56.43
C MET A 1 -14.40 -27.75 55.69
N PRO A 2 -15.59 -27.33 55.25
CA PRO A 2 -16.09 -27.75 53.96
C PRO A 2 -16.05 -26.59 52.91
N SER A 3 -16.01 -27.00 51.69
CA SER A 3 -16.24 -26.27 50.45
C SER A 3 -17.62 -25.58 50.42
N GLY A 4 -17.66 -24.31 50.05
CA GLY A 4 -18.85 -23.57 49.65
C GLY A 4 -18.80 -23.26 48.15
N PRO A 5 -19.94 -23.35 47.47
CA PRO A 5 -19.97 -23.32 46.03
C PRO A 5 -20.00 -21.87 45.47
N ALA A 6 -19.45 -21.70 44.24
CA ALA A 6 -19.52 -20.48 43.44
C ALA A 6 -20.97 -20.15 43.03
N PRO A 7 -21.35 -18.89 42.88
CA PRO A 7 -22.66 -18.52 42.39
C PRO A 7 -22.78 -18.63 40.87
N GLU A 8 -23.72 -19.45 40.42
CA GLU A 8 -24.25 -19.42 39.05
C GLU A 8 -24.96 -18.09 38.76
N ILE A 9 -24.54 -17.42 37.72
CA ILE A 9 -25.27 -16.25 37.18
C ILE A 9 -26.24 -16.76 36.12
N VAL A 10 -27.51 -16.88 36.52
CA VAL A 10 -28.64 -17.20 35.66
C VAL A 10 -29.05 -15.93 34.91
N PHE A 11 -28.83 -15.88 33.60
CA PHE A 11 -29.41 -14.85 32.71
C PHE A 11 -30.91 -15.13 32.55
N ARG A 12 -31.74 -14.31 33.21
CA ARG A 12 -33.19 -14.29 33.05
C ARG A 12 -33.52 -13.33 31.90
N ALA A 13 -33.95 -13.88 30.76
CA ALA A 13 -34.57 -13.14 29.68
C ALA A 13 -35.86 -12.46 30.20
N LYS A 14 -35.90 -11.14 30.20
CA LYS A 14 -37.13 -10.34 30.40
C LYS A 14 -37.65 -9.84 29.05
N GLY A 15 -38.93 -10.08 28.90
CA GLY A 15 -39.80 -9.93 27.78
C GLY A 15 -39.75 -8.61 27.06
N VAL A 16 -39.97 -8.74 25.78
CA VAL A 16 -40.27 -7.68 24.80
C VAL A 16 -41.54 -6.96 25.22
N ILE A 17 -41.44 -5.72 25.65
CA ILE A 17 -42.56 -4.80 25.70
C ILE A 17 -42.63 -4.09 24.35
N GLY A 18 -43.63 -4.43 23.56
CA GLY A 18 -43.98 -3.75 22.33
C GLY A 18 -44.45 -2.33 22.63
N TYR A 19 -43.66 -1.35 22.24
CA TYR A 19 -44.16 0.02 22.05
C TYR A 19 -44.65 0.17 20.62
N GLY A 20 -45.98 0.29 20.50
CA GLY A 20 -46.62 0.71 19.25
C GLY A 20 -46.16 2.12 18.91
N PHE A 21 -45.39 2.26 17.84
CA PHE A 21 -45.17 3.51 17.18
C PHE A 21 -46.45 3.90 16.41
N ALA A 22 -47.25 4.77 17.04
CA ALA A 22 -48.32 5.51 16.33
C ALA A 22 -47.67 6.44 15.29
N GLY A 23 -48.18 6.35 14.08
CA GLY A 23 -47.83 7.02 12.85
C GLY A 23 -47.19 8.39 12.96
N ILE A 24 -45.95 8.48 12.53
CA ILE A 24 -45.42 9.68 11.92
C ILE A 24 -45.56 9.47 10.41
N GLY A 25 -46.51 10.21 9.82
CA GLY A 25 -46.81 10.18 8.40
C GLY A 25 -45.55 10.53 7.61
N ARG A 26 -45.14 9.62 6.74
CA ARG A 26 -44.19 9.92 5.66
C ARG A 26 -44.76 11.10 4.86
N PRO A 27 -43.96 12.10 4.51
CA PRO A 27 -44.41 13.18 3.67
C PRO A 27 -44.83 12.61 2.31
N SER A 28 -46.14 12.63 2.04
CA SER A 28 -46.78 12.06 0.84
C SER A 28 -46.47 12.82 -0.46
N GLY A 29 -45.51 13.76 -0.43
CA GLY A 29 -45.15 14.58 -1.59
C GLY A 29 -44.03 13.99 -2.47
N MET A 30 -43.10 13.20 -1.92
CA MET A 30 -41.91 12.80 -2.65
C MET A 30 -42.14 11.52 -3.52
N THR A 31 -42.97 10.60 -3.05
CA THR A 31 -43.35 9.40 -3.83
C THR A 31 -44.23 9.73 -5.03
N SER A 32 -45.14 10.72 -4.90
CA SER A 32 -45.97 11.18 -6.00
C SER A 32 -45.20 11.92 -7.09
N PHE A 33 -44.15 12.67 -6.69
CA PHE A 33 -43.26 13.39 -7.63
C PHE A 33 -42.43 12.46 -8.49
N VAL A 34 -41.80 11.44 -7.91
CA VAL A 34 -41.00 10.45 -8.64
C VAL A 34 -41.86 9.59 -9.60
N GLU A 35 -43.09 9.23 -9.18
CA GLU A 35 -44.04 8.53 -10.02
C GLU A 35 -44.51 9.40 -11.19
N GLU A 36 -44.69 10.69 -10.99
CA GLU A 36 -45.04 11.65 -12.03
C GLU A 36 -43.86 11.84 -13.02
N LEU A 37 -42.62 11.87 -12.58
CA LEU A 37 -41.42 11.90 -13.44
C LEU A 37 -41.30 10.64 -14.29
N LYS A 38 -41.58 9.46 -13.72
CA LYS A 38 -41.60 8.19 -14.47
C LYS A 38 -42.72 8.17 -15.52
N ARG A 39 -43.91 8.63 -15.17
CA ARG A 39 -45.06 8.70 -16.06
C ARG A 39 -44.83 9.62 -17.27
N ARG A 40 -43.99 10.66 -17.12
CA ARG A 40 -43.66 11.64 -18.17
C ARG A 40 -42.44 11.27 -19.01
N ASN A 41 -41.88 10.07 -18.88
CA ASN A 41 -40.70 9.57 -19.63
C ASN A 41 -39.42 10.43 -19.44
N ILE A 42 -39.33 11.27 -18.39
CA ILE A 42 -38.22 12.23 -18.16
C ILE A 42 -36.90 11.47 -18.03
N PHE A 43 -36.89 10.35 -17.31
CA PHE A 43 -35.66 9.54 -17.14
C PHE A 43 -35.15 9.02 -18.49
N ARG A 44 -36.00 8.60 -19.41
CA ARG A 44 -35.58 8.19 -20.75
C ARG A 44 -34.97 9.32 -21.56
N VAL A 45 -35.60 10.49 -21.53
CA VAL A 45 -35.06 11.67 -22.21
C VAL A 45 -33.74 12.12 -21.62
N ALA A 46 -33.58 12.07 -20.29
CA ALA A 46 -32.32 12.36 -19.62
C ALA A 46 -31.21 11.38 -20.04
N THR A 47 -31.52 10.06 -20.14
CA THR A 47 -30.58 9.06 -20.61
C THR A 47 -30.14 9.28 -22.07
N VAL A 48 -31.10 9.56 -22.97
CA VAL A 48 -30.80 9.87 -24.38
C VAL A 48 -29.91 11.13 -24.47
N TYR A 49 -30.25 12.14 -23.68
CA TYR A 49 -29.46 13.37 -23.66
C TYR A 49 -28.03 13.14 -23.17
N ALA A 50 -27.85 12.34 -22.10
CA ALA A 50 -26.52 12.01 -21.58
C ALA A 50 -25.67 11.26 -22.62
N VAL A 51 -26.25 10.27 -23.30
CA VAL A 51 -25.56 9.52 -24.38
C VAL A 51 -25.20 10.43 -25.56
N ALA A 52 -26.12 11.28 -26.01
CA ALA A 52 -25.87 12.22 -27.10
C ALA A 52 -24.79 13.24 -26.72
N SER A 53 -24.82 13.77 -25.50
CA SER A 53 -23.80 14.68 -25.00
C SER A 53 -22.42 14.04 -24.93
N TRP A 54 -22.34 12.79 -24.51
CA TRP A 54 -21.09 12.02 -24.49
C TRP A 54 -20.53 11.84 -25.92
N VAL A 55 -21.36 11.48 -26.89
CA VAL A 55 -20.93 11.36 -28.30
C VAL A 55 -20.44 12.68 -28.86
N ILE A 56 -21.11 13.82 -28.53
CA ILE A 56 -20.69 15.14 -28.97
C ILE A 56 -19.33 15.51 -28.38
N LEU A 57 -19.08 15.18 -27.12
CA LEU A 57 -17.78 15.45 -26.46
C LEU A 57 -16.67 14.63 -27.09
N GLN A 58 -16.88 13.33 -27.35
CA GLN A 58 -15.94 12.47 -28.05
C GLN A 58 -15.62 13.00 -29.46
N LEU A 59 -16.65 13.43 -30.19
CA LEU A 59 -16.44 14.01 -31.51
C LEU A 59 -15.65 15.33 -31.45
N ALA A 60 -15.91 16.17 -30.43
CA ALA A 60 -15.16 17.41 -30.23
C ALA A 60 -13.69 17.14 -29.89
N ASP A 61 -13.41 16.14 -29.04
CA ASP A 61 -12.07 15.71 -28.65
C ASP A 61 -11.21 15.31 -29.86
N ILE A 62 -11.82 14.61 -30.82
CA ILE A 62 -11.13 14.17 -32.04
C ILE A 62 -11.03 15.32 -33.08
N THR A 63 -12.07 16.14 -33.22
CA THR A 63 -12.12 17.14 -34.28
C THR A 63 -11.39 18.43 -33.93
N PHE A 64 -11.26 18.81 -32.66
CA PHE A 64 -10.61 20.05 -32.25
C PHE A 64 -9.13 20.07 -32.64
N PRO A 65 -8.33 19.03 -32.35
CA PRO A 65 -6.94 18.98 -32.83
C PRO A 65 -6.85 18.99 -34.37
N ALA A 66 -7.74 18.29 -35.04
CA ALA A 66 -7.73 18.24 -36.54
C ALA A 66 -8.11 19.57 -37.21
N LEU A 67 -8.74 20.50 -36.49
CA LEU A 67 -9.16 21.81 -36.94
C LEU A 67 -8.31 22.96 -36.35
N ASP A 68 -7.17 22.65 -35.73
CA ASP A 68 -6.31 23.60 -35.00
C ASP A 68 -7.05 24.41 -33.91
N ILE A 69 -8.11 23.88 -33.32
CA ILE A 69 -8.84 24.47 -32.22
C ILE A 69 -8.15 24.05 -30.91
N PRO A 70 -7.82 25.00 -30.00
CA PRO A 70 -7.19 24.65 -28.74
C PRO A 70 -8.03 23.64 -27.92
N GLU A 71 -7.44 22.55 -27.42
CA GLU A 71 -8.11 21.53 -26.60
C GLU A 71 -8.84 22.15 -25.39
N ALA A 72 -8.30 23.24 -24.85
CA ALA A 72 -8.94 23.98 -23.75
C ALA A 72 -10.34 24.52 -24.11
N ASP A 73 -10.71 24.64 -25.37
CA ASP A 73 -12.01 25.17 -25.81
C ASP A 73 -13.13 24.14 -25.76
N ILE A 74 -12.83 22.85 -25.52
CA ILE A 74 -13.82 21.79 -25.21
C ILE A 74 -14.69 22.16 -24.01
N ARG A 75 -14.15 22.98 -23.09
CA ARG A 75 -14.90 23.54 -21.93
C ARG A 75 -16.16 24.29 -22.33
N TYR A 76 -16.15 25.01 -23.47
CA TYR A 76 -17.33 25.72 -23.95
C TYR A 76 -18.41 24.78 -24.45
N VAL A 77 -18.02 23.65 -25.03
CA VAL A 77 -18.96 22.58 -25.42
C VAL A 77 -19.60 21.96 -24.17
N ILE A 78 -18.79 21.69 -23.14
CA ILE A 78 -19.29 21.17 -21.86
C ILE A 78 -20.29 22.15 -21.23
N ILE A 79 -19.94 23.43 -21.13
CA ILE A 79 -20.82 24.47 -20.56
C ILE A 79 -22.12 24.57 -21.35
N ALA A 80 -22.06 24.53 -22.68
CA ALA A 80 -23.25 24.57 -23.54
C ALA A 80 -24.16 23.36 -23.31
N LEU A 81 -23.60 22.14 -23.22
CA LEU A 81 -24.35 20.92 -22.94
C LEU A 81 -24.99 20.97 -21.54
N VAL A 82 -24.24 21.40 -20.51
CA VAL A 82 -24.82 21.53 -19.15
C VAL A 82 -25.94 22.57 -19.10
N ALA A 83 -25.79 23.69 -19.76
CA ALA A 83 -26.82 24.73 -19.82
C ALA A 83 -28.07 24.30 -20.61
N LEU A 84 -27.93 23.45 -21.62
CA LEU A 84 -29.03 22.93 -22.45
C LEU A 84 -29.84 21.85 -21.72
N PHE A 85 -29.22 21.11 -20.82
CA PHE A 85 -29.87 19.98 -20.11
C PHE A 85 -31.19 20.35 -19.41
N PRO A 86 -31.25 21.40 -18.54
CA PRO A 86 -32.51 21.78 -17.90
C PRO A 86 -33.57 22.23 -18.89
N ILE A 87 -33.19 22.83 -20.02
CA ILE A 87 -34.12 23.23 -21.08
C ILE A 87 -34.77 21.99 -21.71
N VAL A 88 -33.97 20.98 -22.01
CA VAL A 88 -34.47 19.70 -22.58
C VAL A 88 -35.39 18.98 -21.59
N ILE A 89 -35.05 18.98 -20.30
CA ILE A 89 -35.92 18.39 -19.26
C ILE A 89 -37.23 19.12 -19.13
N VAL A 90 -37.23 20.46 -19.09
CA VAL A 90 -38.47 21.27 -19.03
C VAL A 90 -39.31 21.07 -20.28
N PHE A 91 -38.71 21.00 -21.47
CA PHE A 91 -39.42 20.73 -22.72
C PHE A 91 -40.06 19.33 -22.69
N SER A 92 -39.31 18.30 -22.27
CA SER A 92 -39.83 16.95 -22.09
C SER A 92 -40.98 16.86 -21.08
N TRP A 93 -40.93 17.70 -20.04
CA TRP A 93 -42.00 17.80 -19.03
C TRP A 93 -43.27 18.44 -19.60
N ALA A 94 -43.15 19.43 -20.50
CA ALA A 94 -44.23 20.21 -21.04
C ALA A 94 -44.92 19.57 -22.26
N PHE A 95 -44.15 18.80 -23.08
CA PHE A 95 -44.58 18.27 -24.36
C PHE A 95 -44.30 16.76 -24.46
N GLN A 96 -45.19 16.02 -25.14
CA GLN A 96 -44.99 14.64 -25.52
C GLN A 96 -44.98 14.51 -27.07
N ILE A 97 -44.07 13.65 -27.56
CA ILE A 97 -43.97 13.30 -28.98
C ILE A 97 -44.99 12.23 -29.26
N THR A 98 -45.98 12.55 -30.09
CA THR A 98 -46.98 11.59 -30.55
C THR A 98 -46.83 11.33 -32.07
N PRO A 99 -47.43 10.29 -32.63
CA PRO A 99 -47.36 10.01 -34.09
C PRO A 99 -47.88 11.19 -34.95
N GLU A 100 -48.68 12.07 -34.37
CA GLU A 100 -49.29 13.24 -35.02
C GLU A 100 -48.50 14.55 -34.75
N GLY A 101 -47.34 14.50 -34.08
CA GLY A 101 -46.48 15.65 -33.76
C GLY A 101 -46.40 16.01 -32.26
N PHE A 102 -45.91 17.23 -31.94
CA PHE A 102 -45.75 17.70 -30.57
C PHE A 102 -47.10 18.16 -30.01
N LYS A 103 -47.59 17.48 -28.94
CA LYS A 103 -48.81 17.89 -28.20
C LYS A 103 -48.45 18.18 -26.74
N ARG A 104 -49.18 19.15 -26.09
CA ARG A 104 -49.01 19.45 -24.67
C ARG A 104 -49.48 18.25 -23.83
N THR A 105 -48.70 17.88 -22.83
CA THR A 105 -48.91 16.71 -21.96
C THR A 105 -50.31 16.65 -21.31
N ARG A 106 -50.98 17.80 -21.12
CA ARG A 106 -52.35 17.90 -20.57
C ARG A 106 -53.44 17.47 -21.56
N GLN A 107 -53.15 17.27 -22.84
CA GLN A 107 -54.11 16.97 -23.91
C GLN A 107 -54.08 15.52 -24.42
N VAL A 108 -53.25 14.69 -23.78
CA VAL A 108 -53.11 13.27 -24.17
C VAL A 108 -53.83 12.42 -23.13
N GLU A 109 -54.91 11.72 -23.56
CA GLU A 109 -55.56 10.70 -22.72
C GLU A 109 -54.63 9.50 -22.52
N PRO A 110 -54.68 8.82 -21.36
CA PRO A 110 -53.82 7.69 -21.06
C PRO A 110 -54.32 6.41 -21.76
N ASP A 111 -54.03 6.28 -23.04
CA ASP A 111 -54.27 5.02 -23.77
C ASP A 111 -52.96 4.21 -23.79
N SER A 112 -53.01 2.97 -23.26
CA SER A 112 -51.87 2.09 -23.03
C SER A 112 -51.17 1.64 -24.32
N SER A 113 -51.80 1.77 -25.49
CA SER A 113 -51.25 1.37 -26.80
C SER A 113 -50.26 2.40 -27.37
N THR A 114 -50.46 3.69 -27.09
CA THR A 114 -49.63 4.79 -27.65
C THR A 114 -48.30 4.96 -26.92
N ALA A 115 -48.28 4.70 -25.61
CA ALA A 115 -47.07 4.75 -24.79
C ALA A 115 -46.04 3.68 -25.23
N ASN A 116 -46.50 2.49 -25.61
CA ASN A 116 -45.62 1.40 -26.06
C ASN A 116 -44.99 1.63 -27.45
N GLN A 117 -45.71 2.33 -28.36
CA GLN A 117 -45.17 2.64 -29.69
C GLN A 117 -44.13 3.77 -29.64
N THR A 118 -44.34 4.77 -28.81
CA THR A 118 -43.35 5.87 -28.62
C THR A 118 -42.12 5.39 -27.89
N ALA A 119 -42.31 4.49 -26.91
CA ALA A 119 -41.20 3.85 -26.20
C ALA A 119 -40.30 3.05 -27.16
N ARG A 120 -40.86 2.22 -28.04
CA ARG A 120 -40.09 1.47 -29.04
C ARG A 120 -39.31 2.37 -30.02
N ARG A 121 -39.87 3.51 -30.43
CA ARG A 121 -39.18 4.42 -31.35
C ARG A 121 -37.98 5.09 -30.70
N ILE A 122 -38.07 5.45 -29.41
CA ILE A 122 -36.95 6.00 -28.64
C ILE A 122 -35.87 4.93 -28.44
N ASP A 123 -36.26 3.68 -28.16
CA ASP A 123 -35.34 2.55 -28.05
C ASP A 123 -34.56 2.33 -29.37
N PHE A 124 -35.21 2.42 -30.53
CA PHE A 124 -34.55 2.34 -31.83
C PHE A 124 -33.60 3.50 -32.12
N VAL A 125 -33.90 4.72 -31.62
CA VAL A 125 -32.98 5.87 -31.74
C VAL A 125 -31.76 5.67 -30.85
N ILE A 126 -31.92 5.18 -29.62
CA ILE A 126 -30.82 4.84 -28.71
C ILE A 126 -29.93 3.75 -29.32
N ILE A 127 -30.55 2.67 -29.82
CA ILE A 127 -29.83 1.55 -30.49
C ILE A 127 -29.08 2.07 -31.73
N GLY A 128 -29.71 2.93 -32.52
CA GLY A 128 -29.09 3.54 -33.70
C GLY A 128 -27.88 4.39 -33.34
N LEU A 129 -27.99 5.26 -32.32
CA LEU A 129 -26.87 6.11 -31.84
C LEU A 129 -25.73 5.27 -31.25
N LEU A 130 -26.05 4.25 -30.47
CA LEU A 130 -25.06 3.32 -29.92
C LEU A 130 -24.37 2.49 -31.03
N SER A 131 -25.14 2.08 -32.07
CA SER A 131 -24.54 1.37 -33.19
C SER A 131 -23.60 2.23 -34.02
N VAL A 132 -23.93 3.51 -34.21
CA VAL A 132 -23.06 4.47 -34.91
C VAL A 132 -21.80 4.74 -34.09
N ALA A 133 -21.93 4.91 -32.79
CA ALA A 133 -20.78 5.05 -31.86
C ALA A 133 -19.88 3.81 -31.93
N LEU A 134 -20.46 2.61 -31.88
CA LEU A 134 -19.70 1.35 -31.96
C LEU A 134 -18.97 1.19 -33.30
N LEU A 135 -19.60 1.51 -34.41
CA LEU A 135 -18.98 1.47 -35.75
C LEU A 135 -17.87 2.48 -35.88
N PHE A 136 -17.99 3.64 -35.25
CA PHE A 136 -16.96 4.67 -35.21
C PHE A 136 -15.73 4.19 -34.41
N PHE A 137 -15.94 3.63 -33.22
CA PHE A 137 -14.84 3.05 -32.42
C PHE A 137 -14.16 1.86 -33.12
N MET A 138 -14.95 1.00 -33.79
CA MET A 138 -14.35 -0.07 -34.61
C MET A 138 -13.52 0.48 -35.76
N GLY A 139 -13.95 1.57 -36.39
CA GLY A 139 -13.19 2.25 -37.45
C GLY A 139 -11.85 2.79 -36.94
N GLU A 140 -11.85 3.40 -35.79
CA GLU A 140 -10.64 3.97 -35.16
C GLU A 140 -9.68 2.86 -34.71
N TYR A 141 -10.19 1.81 -34.07
CA TYR A 141 -9.42 0.63 -33.64
C TYR A 141 -8.73 -0.10 -34.80
N PHE A 142 -9.36 -0.15 -35.99
CA PHE A 142 -8.76 -0.74 -37.18
C PHE A 142 -7.90 0.25 -37.99
N SER A 143 -7.96 1.55 -37.72
CA SER A 143 -7.18 2.58 -38.41
C SER A 143 -5.81 2.84 -37.78
N ASP A 144 -5.64 2.49 -36.48
CA ASP A 144 -4.40 2.73 -35.72
C ASP A 144 -3.34 1.63 -35.90
N SER A 145 -3.49 0.74 -36.86
CA SER A 145 -2.50 -0.28 -37.22
C SER A 145 -1.70 0.11 -38.46
N GLY A 146 -1.04 1.25 -38.42
CA GLY A 146 -0.04 1.58 -39.44
C GLY A 146 0.27 3.06 -39.57
N GLU A 147 1.29 3.53 -38.89
CA GLU A 147 2.35 4.39 -39.40
C GLU A 147 3.05 5.11 -38.25
N THR A 148 4.22 4.59 -37.90
CA THR A 148 5.20 5.29 -37.06
C THR A 148 5.83 6.36 -37.92
N GLN A 149 5.41 7.62 -37.80
CA GLN A 149 6.14 8.74 -38.37
C GLN A 149 7.40 9.04 -37.56
N ILE A 150 8.54 8.78 -38.19
CA ILE A 150 9.84 9.21 -37.74
C ILE A 150 9.91 10.75 -37.96
N VAL A 151 10.03 11.47 -36.85
CA VAL A 151 10.35 12.91 -36.89
C VAL A 151 11.85 13.06 -37.09
N ASP A 152 12.22 13.38 -38.31
CA ASP A 152 13.56 13.86 -38.70
C ASP A 152 13.78 15.28 -38.17
N SER A 153 14.72 15.46 -37.25
CA SER A 153 15.31 16.80 -37.01
C SER A 153 16.77 16.74 -37.33
N ALA A 154 17.07 17.46 -38.37
CA ALA A 154 18.39 17.68 -38.91
C ALA A 154 19.39 18.27 -37.90
N VAL A 155 20.58 17.68 -37.81
CA VAL A 155 21.82 18.42 -37.58
C VAL A 155 22.85 17.92 -38.60
N ASP A 156 23.13 18.80 -39.51
CA ASP A 156 24.18 18.73 -40.53
C ASP A 156 25.57 18.89 -39.89
N SER A 157 26.50 18.11 -40.33
CA SER A 157 27.90 18.41 -40.63
C SER A 157 28.93 17.39 -40.14
N ALA A 158 29.53 16.82 -41.07
CA ALA A 158 30.94 16.55 -41.29
C ALA A 158 31.43 15.12 -41.48
N VAL A 159 31.66 14.82 -42.73
CA VAL A 159 32.87 14.25 -43.36
C VAL A 159 33.14 12.74 -43.28
N ASN A 160 32.91 12.15 -44.46
CA ASN A 160 33.62 11.04 -45.13
C ASN A 160 34.68 10.24 -44.38
N SER A 161 34.47 8.91 -44.32
CA SER A 161 35.47 7.94 -44.81
C SER A 161 34.82 6.56 -45.02
N THR A 162 34.92 6.09 -46.22
CA THR A 162 34.57 4.77 -46.76
C THR A 162 35.27 3.63 -46.04
N THR A 163 34.54 2.58 -45.68
CA THR A 163 34.99 1.20 -45.84
C THR A 163 33.75 0.26 -45.80
N GLU A 164 33.52 -0.40 -46.91
CA GLU A 164 32.48 -1.43 -47.07
C GLU A 164 32.84 -2.69 -46.21
N THR A 165 31.87 -3.14 -45.40
CA THR A 165 31.89 -4.50 -44.84
C THR A 165 30.44 -5.02 -44.91
N PRO A 166 30.21 -6.31 -45.22
CA PRO A 166 28.92 -6.83 -45.68
C PRO A 166 27.85 -6.79 -44.60
N ALA A 167 26.61 -6.49 -44.99
CA ALA A 167 25.41 -6.51 -44.14
C ALA A 167 25.21 -7.88 -43.50
N ALA A 168 25.46 -7.96 -42.20
CA ALA A 168 24.94 -9.02 -41.37
C ALA A 168 23.47 -8.73 -41.11
N THR A 169 22.62 -9.63 -41.55
CA THR A 169 21.17 -9.64 -41.19
C THR A 169 21.07 -9.68 -39.67
N ILE A 170 20.64 -8.56 -39.07
CA ILE A 170 20.31 -8.52 -37.65
C ILE A 170 18.97 -9.28 -37.53
N GLU A 171 19.03 -10.54 -37.17
CA GLU A 171 17.87 -11.26 -36.64
C GLU A 171 17.43 -10.50 -35.36
N THR A 172 16.25 -9.93 -35.41
CA THR A 172 15.57 -9.39 -34.22
C THR A 172 15.51 -10.55 -33.21
N PRO A 173 16.04 -10.41 -31.98
CA PRO A 173 15.92 -11.47 -31.01
C PRO A 173 14.42 -11.68 -30.73
N VAL A 174 13.91 -12.86 -31.08
CA VAL A 174 12.60 -13.32 -30.61
C VAL A 174 12.69 -13.33 -29.09
N ILE A 175 12.06 -12.36 -28.43
CA ILE A 175 11.90 -12.38 -26.99
C ILE A 175 10.96 -13.55 -26.71
N ILE A 176 11.53 -14.71 -26.39
CA ILE A 176 10.77 -15.85 -25.89
C ILE A 176 10.31 -15.46 -24.50
N THR A 177 9.13 -14.89 -24.40
CA THR A 177 8.49 -14.64 -23.10
C THR A 177 8.13 -16.00 -22.50
N LYS A 178 8.62 -16.28 -21.27
CA LYS A 178 8.23 -17.51 -20.55
C LYS A 178 6.72 -17.66 -20.52
N PRO A 179 6.17 -18.87 -20.73
CA PRO A 179 4.76 -19.14 -20.50
C PRO A 179 4.32 -18.64 -19.12
N SER A 180 3.09 -18.18 -19.02
CA SER A 180 2.60 -17.57 -17.76
C SER A 180 1.20 -18.07 -17.42
N ILE A 181 0.94 -18.20 -16.11
CA ILE A 181 -0.32 -18.72 -15.57
C ILE A 181 -0.75 -17.98 -14.30
N ALA A 182 -2.07 -17.80 -14.15
CA ALA A 182 -2.69 -17.48 -12.89
C ALA A 182 -3.54 -18.67 -12.41
N VAL A 183 -3.43 -19.01 -11.13
CA VAL A 183 -4.30 -20.02 -10.50
C VAL A 183 -5.36 -19.29 -9.72
N LEU A 184 -6.60 -19.30 -10.22
CA LEU A 184 -7.72 -18.67 -9.52
C LEU A 184 -8.20 -19.54 -8.35
N PRO A 185 -8.73 -18.96 -7.28
CA PRO A 185 -9.27 -19.72 -6.16
C PRO A 185 -10.31 -20.73 -6.61
N LEU A 186 -10.06 -22.00 -6.26
CA LEU A 186 -10.98 -23.11 -6.58
C LEU A 186 -12.27 -22.92 -5.81
N VAL A 187 -13.39 -23.06 -6.51
CA VAL A 187 -14.72 -22.86 -5.91
C VAL A 187 -15.08 -24.03 -5.00
N ASN A 188 -15.39 -23.75 -3.73
CA ASN A 188 -15.92 -24.76 -2.82
C ASN A 188 -17.35 -25.17 -3.22
N MET A 189 -17.49 -26.42 -3.66
CA MET A 189 -18.77 -27.05 -4.03
C MET A 189 -19.28 -28.02 -2.95
N SER A 190 -18.66 -28.03 -1.77
CA SER A 190 -19.08 -28.83 -0.63
C SER A 190 -20.32 -28.20 0.02
N SER A 191 -21.10 -29.00 0.74
CA SER A 191 -22.24 -28.50 1.52
C SER A 191 -21.84 -27.75 2.78
N ASP A 192 -20.60 -27.90 3.21
CA ASP A 192 -20.02 -27.31 4.42
C ASP A 192 -19.14 -26.14 4.04
N ILE A 193 -19.44 -24.96 4.60
CA ILE A 193 -18.71 -23.71 4.36
C ILE A 193 -17.29 -23.76 5.00
N GLU A 194 -17.08 -24.58 6.02
CA GLU A 194 -15.76 -24.74 6.63
C GLU A 194 -14.71 -25.31 5.66
N ASN A 195 -15.17 -26.01 4.60
CA ASN A 195 -14.28 -26.47 3.52
C ASN A 195 -13.79 -25.35 2.58
N GLU A 196 -14.18 -24.09 2.79
CA GLU A 196 -13.67 -22.95 2.04
C GLU A 196 -12.15 -22.79 2.23
N HIS A 197 -11.67 -22.90 3.47
CA HIS A 197 -10.24 -22.85 3.79
C HIS A 197 -9.44 -23.97 3.13
N PHE A 198 -10.06 -25.16 3.02
CA PHE A 198 -9.43 -26.27 2.31
C PHE A 198 -9.29 -25.98 0.79
N SER A 199 -10.32 -25.41 0.15
CA SER A 199 -10.27 -25.04 -1.28
C SER A 199 -9.24 -23.93 -1.53
N ASP A 200 -9.16 -22.95 -0.64
CA ASP A 200 -8.16 -21.87 -0.70
C ASP A 200 -6.75 -22.41 -0.54
N GLY A 201 -6.54 -23.27 0.47
CA GLY A 201 -5.25 -23.89 0.72
C GLY A 201 -4.79 -24.77 -0.44
N LEU A 202 -5.69 -25.58 -1.02
CA LEU A 202 -5.38 -26.37 -2.21
C LEU A 202 -4.98 -25.49 -3.40
N THR A 203 -5.67 -24.36 -3.59
CA THR A 203 -5.32 -23.38 -4.63
C THR A 203 -3.90 -22.86 -4.44
N GLU A 204 -3.56 -22.51 -3.20
CA GLU A 204 -2.23 -21.99 -2.84
C GLU A 204 -1.15 -23.06 -3.05
N GLU A 205 -1.41 -24.30 -2.66
CA GLU A 205 -0.45 -25.40 -2.89
C GLU A 205 -0.23 -25.65 -4.38
N LEU A 206 -1.28 -25.64 -5.21
CA LEU A 206 -1.15 -25.72 -6.66
C LEU A 206 -0.31 -24.57 -7.23
N LEU A 207 -0.54 -23.35 -6.75
CA LEU A 207 0.25 -22.18 -7.12
C LEU A 207 1.73 -22.40 -6.77
N ASN A 208 2.03 -22.88 -5.56
CA ASN A 208 3.38 -23.14 -5.08
C ASN A 208 4.07 -24.25 -5.89
N VAL A 209 3.37 -25.35 -6.20
CA VAL A 209 3.93 -26.44 -7.02
C VAL A 209 4.28 -25.95 -8.43
N LEU A 210 3.37 -25.19 -9.06
CA LEU A 210 3.62 -24.60 -10.39
C LEU A 210 4.74 -23.57 -10.36
N ALA A 211 4.86 -22.78 -9.28
CA ALA A 211 5.90 -21.76 -9.14
C ALA A 211 7.32 -22.33 -9.00
N LYS A 212 7.47 -23.60 -8.62
CA LYS A 212 8.78 -24.28 -8.61
C LYS A 212 9.35 -24.51 -10.01
N ASN A 213 8.52 -24.48 -11.06
CA ASN A 213 9.00 -24.66 -12.42
C ASN A 213 9.66 -23.37 -12.94
N PRO A 214 10.99 -23.35 -13.19
CA PRO A 214 11.70 -22.14 -13.62
C PRO A 214 11.35 -21.71 -15.05
N GLN A 215 10.68 -22.54 -15.83
CA GLN A 215 10.21 -22.20 -17.18
C GLN A 215 8.83 -21.54 -17.17
N LEU A 216 8.14 -21.50 -16.02
CA LEU A 216 6.81 -20.99 -15.86
C LEU A 216 6.80 -19.72 -14.97
N ARG A 217 6.20 -18.66 -15.43
CA ARG A 217 5.90 -17.50 -14.61
C ARG A 217 4.52 -17.65 -14.01
N VAL A 218 4.42 -17.68 -12.69
CA VAL A 218 3.17 -17.88 -11.96
C VAL A 218 2.74 -16.58 -11.28
N ALA A 219 1.49 -16.18 -11.52
CA ALA A 219 0.94 -15.00 -10.85
C ALA A 219 0.80 -15.23 -9.34
N GLY A 220 1.14 -14.22 -8.55
CA GLY A 220 1.14 -14.33 -7.10
C GLY A 220 -0.24 -14.57 -6.51
N ARG A 221 -0.23 -15.13 -5.30
CA ARG A 221 -1.45 -15.46 -4.55
C ARG A 221 -2.37 -14.25 -4.38
N THR A 222 -1.84 -13.11 -3.95
CA THR A 222 -2.64 -11.92 -3.66
C THR A 222 -3.41 -11.47 -4.88
N SER A 223 -2.77 -11.46 -6.05
CA SER A 223 -3.39 -11.08 -7.33
C SER A 223 -4.43 -12.09 -7.78
N SER A 224 -4.15 -13.38 -7.64
CA SER A 224 -5.10 -14.46 -7.99
C SER A 224 -6.34 -14.41 -7.08
N PHE A 225 -6.16 -14.28 -5.77
CA PHE A 225 -7.23 -14.23 -4.78
C PHE A 225 -8.04 -12.93 -4.79
N PHE A 226 -7.49 -11.86 -5.37
CA PHE A 226 -8.25 -10.62 -5.62
C PHE A 226 -9.55 -10.88 -6.41
N TYR A 227 -9.56 -11.90 -7.25
CA TYR A 227 -10.72 -12.27 -8.07
C TYR A 227 -11.68 -13.27 -7.41
N LYS A 228 -11.39 -13.71 -6.18
CA LYS A 228 -12.26 -14.64 -5.46
C LYS A 228 -13.67 -14.07 -5.32
N GLY A 229 -14.67 -14.85 -5.78
CA GLY A 229 -16.09 -14.48 -5.71
C GLY A 229 -16.50 -13.33 -6.63
N LYS A 230 -15.62 -12.84 -7.50
CA LYS A 230 -15.91 -11.78 -8.47
C LYS A 230 -16.27 -12.39 -9.81
N ASN A 231 -17.31 -11.85 -10.46
CA ASN A 231 -17.70 -12.24 -11.81
C ASN A 231 -17.01 -11.33 -12.83
N VAL A 232 -15.75 -11.60 -13.12
CA VAL A 232 -14.91 -10.83 -14.05
C VAL A 232 -14.58 -11.73 -15.26
N ASN A 233 -14.47 -11.14 -16.45
CA ASN A 233 -14.08 -11.87 -17.66
C ASN A 233 -12.64 -12.37 -17.53
N LEU A 234 -12.39 -13.62 -17.95
CA LEU A 234 -11.05 -14.23 -17.90
C LEU A 234 -10.01 -13.46 -18.73
N GLN A 235 -10.38 -12.84 -19.83
CA GLN A 235 -9.49 -11.98 -20.60
C GLN A 235 -9.03 -10.77 -19.78
N GLU A 236 -9.95 -10.08 -19.09
CA GLU A 236 -9.64 -8.95 -18.21
C GLU A 236 -8.73 -9.39 -17.05
N ILE A 237 -8.96 -10.58 -16.50
CA ILE A 237 -8.09 -11.17 -15.48
C ILE A 237 -6.69 -11.41 -16.06
N GLY A 238 -6.60 -12.03 -17.25
CA GLY A 238 -5.33 -12.30 -17.92
C GLY A 238 -4.52 -11.04 -18.20
N GLU A 239 -5.16 -10.00 -18.71
CA GLU A 239 -4.56 -8.69 -18.95
C GLU A 239 -4.08 -8.03 -17.64
N SER A 240 -4.95 -8.00 -16.62
CA SER A 240 -4.63 -7.40 -15.32
C SER A 240 -3.51 -8.09 -14.57
N LEU A 241 -3.37 -9.42 -14.71
CA LEU A 241 -2.32 -10.23 -14.11
C LEU A 241 -1.13 -10.43 -15.05
N ASN A 242 -1.24 -9.95 -16.29
CA ASN A 242 -0.25 -10.12 -17.35
C ASN A 242 0.11 -11.59 -17.55
N VAL A 243 -0.89 -12.48 -17.64
CA VAL A 243 -0.72 -13.92 -17.88
C VAL A 243 -1.45 -14.38 -19.12
N THR A 244 -0.90 -15.39 -19.80
CA THR A 244 -1.49 -15.95 -21.01
C THR A 244 -2.46 -17.10 -20.73
N ASN A 245 -2.37 -17.70 -19.54
CA ASN A 245 -3.19 -18.84 -19.16
C ASN A 245 -3.79 -18.66 -17.78
N ILE A 246 -4.95 -19.24 -17.56
CA ILE A 246 -5.66 -19.22 -16.28
C ILE A 246 -6.03 -20.66 -15.93
N LEU A 247 -5.68 -21.11 -14.73
CA LEU A 247 -6.15 -22.33 -14.12
C LEU A 247 -7.30 -21.98 -13.19
N GLU A 248 -8.49 -22.54 -13.44
CA GLU A 248 -9.64 -22.41 -12.57
C GLU A 248 -10.25 -23.78 -12.27
N GLY A 249 -11.20 -23.84 -11.34
CA GLY A 249 -11.86 -25.10 -11.04
C GLY A 249 -12.72 -25.08 -9.81
N SER A 250 -13.02 -26.29 -9.31
CA SER A 250 -13.82 -26.45 -8.11
C SER A 250 -13.37 -27.65 -7.27
N VAL A 251 -13.65 -27.57 -5.97
CA VAL A 251 -13.38 -28.65 -5.01
C VAL A 251 -14.65 -29.04 -4.29
N ARG A 252 -14.90 -30.35 -4.18
CA ARG A 252 -15.97 -30.91 -3.36
C ARG A 252 -15.39 -31.96 -2.41
N LYS A 253 -15.46 -31.71 -1.11
CA LYS A 253 -15.08 -32.66 -0.05
C LYS A 253 -16.36 -33.35 0.47
N SER A 254 -16.34 -34.66 0.58
CA SER A 254 -17.43 -35.47 1.12
C SER A 254 -16.86 -36.65 1.92
N GLY A 255 -16.81 -36.51 3.25
CA GLY A 255 -16.12 -37.46 4.12
C GLY A 255 -14.63 -37.53 3.75
N ASP A 256 -14.12 -38.74 3.51
CA ASP A 256 -12.71 -38.97 3.17
C ASP A 256 -12.40 -38.83 1.66
N THR A 257 -13.39 -38.44 0.85
CA THR A 257 -13.23 -38.33 -0.62
C THR A 257 -13.27 -36.88 -1.04
N ILE A 258 -12.36 -36.50 -1.93
CA ILE A 258 -12.31 -35.21 -2.60
C ILE A 258 -12.54 -35.40 -4.10
N ARG A 259 -13.31 -34.49 -4.69
CA ARG A 259 -13.44 -34.31 -6.12
C ARG A 259 -12.91 -32.96 -6.50
N ILE A 260 -11.90 -32.91 -7.36
CA ILE A 260 -11.33 -31.69 -7.89
C ILE A 260 -11.58 -31.65 -9.38
N THR A 261 -12.18 -30.58 -9.87
CA THR A 261 -12.25 -30.29 -11.30
C THR A 261 -11.31 -29.14 -11.59
N ALA A 262 -10.35 -29.34 -12.50
CA ALA A 262 -9.39 -28.32 -12.89
C ALA A 262 -9.47 -28.09 -14.41
N GLN A 263 -9.35 -26.83 -14.83
CA GLN A 263 -9.48 -26.39 -16.22
C GLN A 263 -8.42 -25.34 -16.51
N LEU A 264 -7.62 -25.58 -17.55
CA LEU A 264 -6.64 -24.62 -18.07
C LEU A 264 -7.26 -23.91 -19.29
N ILE A 265 -7.27 -22.60 -19.24
CA ILE A 265 -7.93 -21.73 -20.22
C ILE A 265 -6.90 -20.75 -20.76
N ASN A 266 -6.87 -20.56 -22.08
CA ASN A 266 -6.15 -19.44 -22.68
C ASN A 266 -6.87 -18.15 -22.37
N ALA A 267 -6.20 -17.21 -21.68
CA ALA A 267 -6.82 -15.99 -21.20
C ALA A 267 -7.27 -15.05 -22.32
N GLU A 268 -6.53 -15.01 -23.43
CA GLU A 268 -6.84 -14.13 -24.58
C GLU A 268 -8.08 -14.60 -25.35
N THR A 269 -8.16 -15.92 -25.59
CA THR A 269 -9.22 -16.49 -26.45
C THR A 269 -10.42 -17.00 -25.65
N GLY A 270 -10.28 -17.25 -24.35
CA GLY A 270 -11.29 -17.85 -23.49
C GLY A 270 -11.54 -19.35 -23.75
N PHE A 271 -10.74 -20.01 -24.63
CA PHE A 271 -10.90 -21.43 -24.91
C PHE A 271 -10.16 -22.32 -23.92
N HIS A 272 -10.80 -23.43 -23.55
CA HIS A 272 -10.17 -24.45 -22.73
C HIS A 272 -9.05 -25.14 -23.50
N ILE A 273 -7.85 -25.15 -22.92
CA ILE A 273 -6.71 -25.91 -23.40
C ILE A 273 -6.81 -27.34 -22.88
N TRP A 274 -7.20 -27.47 -21.60
CA TRP A 274 -7.33 -28.75 -20.91
C TRP A 274 -8.40 -28.66 -19.81
N SER A 275 -9.07 -29.80 -19.53
CA SER A 275 -10.03 -29.94 -18.43
C SER A 275 -10.09 -31.39 -17.97
N GLU A 276 -9.96 -31.62 -16.66
CA GLU A 276 -10.01 -32.97 -16.07
C GLU A 276 -10.65 -32.94 -14.68
N THR A 277 -11.18 -34.10 -14.26
CA THR A 277 -11.76 -34.28 -12.92
C THR A 277 -11.04 -35.42 -12.20
N PHE A 278 -10.59 -35.14 -10.98
CA PHE A 278 -9.85 -36.05 -10.11
C PHE A 278 -10.74 -36.47 -8.93
N ASP A 279 -10.99 -37.78 -8.79
CA ASP A 279 -11.67 -38.38 -7.64
C ASP A 279 -10.62 -39.14 -6.82
N ARG A 280 -10.30 -38.66 -5.61
CA ARG A 280 -9.24 -39.22 -4.76
C ARG A 280 -9.67 -39.25 -3.30
N LYS A 281 -8.91 -39.98 -2.47
CA LYS A 281 -9.01 -39.85 -1.01
C LYS A 281 -8.28 -38.60 -0.53
N ILE A 282 -8.70 -38.04 0.60
CA ILE A 282 -8.06 -36.87 1.18
C ILE A 282 -6.61 -37.13 1.57
N THR A 283 -6.26 -38.40 1.90
CA THR A 283 -4.89 -38.81 2.18
C THR A 283 -3.95 -38.69 0.97
N ASP A 284 -4.51 -38.65 -0.24
CA ASP A 284 -3.75 -38.64 -1.48
C ASP A 284 -3.65 -37.21 -2.07
N ILE A 285 -3.93 -36.18 -1.25
CA ILE A 285 -4.04 -34.80 -1.71
C ILE A 285 -2.76 -34.29 -2.39
N PHE A 286 -1.59 -34.58 -1.86
CA PHE A 286 -0.32 -34.19 -2.45
C PHE A 286 -0.08 -34.83 -3.82
N VAL A 287 -0.43 -36.13 -3.97
CA VAL A 287 -0.36 -36.84 -5.26
C VAL A 287 -1.26 -36.16 -6.31
N VAL A 288 -2.43 -35.69 -5.88
CA VAL A 288 -3.35 -34.99 -6.79
C VAL A 288 -2.82 -33.61 -7.18
N GLN A 289 -2.21 -32.90 -6.26
CA GLN A 289 -1.57 -31.61 -6.55
C GLN A 289 -0.49 -31.76 -7.61
N ASP A 290 0.39 -32.73 -7.44
CA ASP A 290 1.45 -33.03 -8.40
C ASP A 290 0.89 -33.50 -9.74
N GLU A 291 -0.18 -34.32 -9.74
CA GLU A 291 -0.85 -34.79 -10.95
C GLU A 291 -1.45 -33.60 -11.73
N ILE A 292 -2.16 -32.67 -11.05
CA ILE A 292 -2.71 -31.46 -11.68
C ILE A 292 -1.61 -30.57 -12.25
N ALA A 293 -0.54 -30.31 -11.47
CA ALA A 293 0.56 -29.48 -11.91
C ALA A 293 1.28 -30.06 -13.14
N ASN A 294 1.49 -31.39 -13.16
CA ASN A 294 2.05 -32.09 -14.30
C ASN A 294 1.16 -32.01 -15.54
N ARG A 295 -0.16 -32.18 -15.39
CA ARG A 295 -1.12 -32.02 -16.50
C ARG A 295 -1.14 -30.62 -17.07
N VAL A 296 -1.05 -29.61 -16.19
CA VAL A 296 -0.95 -28.20 -16.60
C VAL A 296 0.33 -27.95 -17.38
N ALA A 297 1.48 -28.45 -16.90
CA ALA A 297 2.76 -28.31 -17.59
C ALA A 297 2.75 -29.00 -18.96
N GLU A 298 2.24 -30.24 -19.05
CA GLU A 298 2.03 -30.95 -20.30
C GLU A 298 1.15 -30.14 -21.28
N ALA A 299 0.02 -29.61 -20.81
CA ALA A 299 -0.91 -28.86 -21.64
C ALA A 299 -0.33 -27.52 -22.13
N MET A 300 0.67 -26.98 -21.42
CA MET A 300 1.38 -25.76 -21.80
C MET A 300 2.67 -26.03 -22.60
N ASP A 301 2.94 -27.30 -22.97
CA ASP A 301 4.18 -27.74 -23.65
C ASP A 301 5.46 -27.32 -22.92
N ILE A 302 5.40 -27.34 -21.57
CA ILE A 302 6.51 -27.04 -20.70
C ILE A 302 7.20 -28.35 -20.27
N ALA A 303 8.52 -28.40 -20.31
CA ALA A 303 9.24 -29.55 -19.82
C ALA A 303 8.93 -29.79 -18.34
N LEU A 304 8.46 -30.98 -18.02
CA LEU A 304 8.33 -31.41 -16.63
C LEU A 304 9.69 -31.34 -15.96
N LEU A 305 9.74 -30.93 -14.71
CA LEU A 305 10.93 -31.12 -13.88
C LEU A 305 11.14 -32.63 -13.73
N SER A 306 11.98 -33.19 -14.60
CA SER A 306 12.18 -34.62 -14.74
C SER A 306 12.87 -35.32 -13.56
N ASP A 307 13.37 -34.53 -12.62
CA ASP A 307 13.86 -34.97 -11.33
C ASP A 307 13.15 -34.15 -10.24
N GLU A 308 12.05 -34.68 -9.69
CA GLU A 308 11.57 -34.22 -8.39
C GLU A 308 12.75 -34.24 -7.43
N VAL A 309 13.32 -33.10 -7.14
CA VAL A 309 14.24 -33.00 -6.01
C VAL A 309 13.36 -33.29 -4.79
N PHE A 310 13.35 -34.56 -4.39
CA PHE A 310 12.67 -35.00 -3.17
C PHE A 310 13.10 -34.06 -2.03
N THR A 311 12.18 -33.22 -1.58
CA THR A 311 12.43 -32.36 -0.44
C THR A 311 11.94 -33.10 0.80
N PRO A 312 12.83 -33.59 1.66
CA PRO A 312 12.43 -34.29 2.87
C PRO A 312 11.50 -33.44 3.71
N GLY A 313 10.46 -34.02 4.26
CA GLY A 313 9.52 -33.32 5.16
C GLY A 313 8.55 -32.35 4.46
N ALA A 314 8.49 -32.34 3.14
CA ALA A 314 7.54 -31.45 2.42
C ALA A 314 6.08 -31.86 2.56
N THR A 315 5.81 -33.14 2.82
CA THR A 315 4.48 -33.73 2.90
C THR A 315 4.23 -34.41 4.24
N THR A 316 2.97 -34.66 4.57
CA THR A 316 2.54 -35.38 5.76
C THR A 316 1.46 -36.40 5.43
N ASP A 317 1.48 -37.57 6.09
CA ASP A 317 0.40 -38.56 6.02
C ASP A 317 -0.73 -38.29 7.04
N ILE A 318 -0.63 -37.20 7.81
CA ILE A 318 -1.59 -36.82 8.84
C ILE A 318 -2.48 -35.68 8.33
N PRO A 319 -3.72 -35.97 7.87
CA PRO A 319 -4.60 -34.93 7.26
C PRO A 319 -4.88 -33.75 8.18
N GLU A 320 -5.00 -33.99 9.51
CA GLU A 320 -5.21 -32.92 10.50
C GLU A 320 -4.03 -31.93 10.53
N ALA A 321 -2.79 -32.41 10.42
CA ALA A 321 -1.60 -31.55 10.41
C ALA A 321 -1.56 -30.68 9.14
N HIS A 322 -1.97 -31.25 8.01
CA HIS A 322 -2.09 -30.50 6.75
C HIS A 322 -3.20 -29.46 6.81
N ASP A 323 -4.41 -29.84 7.26
CA ASP A 323 -5.55 -28.92 7.38
C ASP A 323 -5.22 -27.73 8.31
N LEU A 324 -4.59 -27.98 9.46
CA LEU A 324 -4.13 -26.94 10.39
C LEU A 324 -3.12 -26.00 9.74
N HIS A 325 -2.16 -26.54 8.99
CA HIS A 325 -1.18 -25.72 8.26
C HIS A 325 -1.86 -24.78 7.26
N LEU A 326 -2.80 -25.28 6.45
CA LEU A 326 -3.51 -24.46 5.46
C LEU A 326 -4.37 -23.35 6.11
N GLN A 327 -5.09 -23.68 7.19
CA GLN A 327 -5.88 -22.70 7.94
C GLN A 327 -4.98 -21.64 8.58
N ALA A 328 -3.87 -22.03 9.18
CA ALA A 328 -2.90 -21.10 9.78
C ALA A 328 -2.28 -20.16 8.73
N LYS A 329 -1.96 -20.67 7.53
CA LYS A 329 -1.49 -19.81 6.43
C LYS A 329 -2.51 -18.77 6.03
N ALA A 330 -3.80 -19.13 5.92
CA ALA A 330 -4.86 -18.17 5.62
C ALA A 330 -4.96 -17.06 6.68
N LEU A 331 -4.80 -17.40 7.95
CA LEU A 331 -4.76 -16.44 9.06
C LEU A 331 -3.52 -15.54 9.03
N LEU A 332 -2.35 -16.09 8.69
CA LEU A 332 -1.12 -15.30 8.56
C LEU A 332 -1.23 -14.24 7.46
N TYR A 333 -1.92 -14.55 6.35
CA TYR A 333 -2.15 -13.59 5.26
C TYR A 333 -3.14 -12.46 5.60
N ASP A 334 -4.00 -12.65 6.61
CA ASP A 334 -4.90 -11.60 7.10
C ASP A 334 -4.14 -10.42 7.74
N ARG A 335 -2.92 -10.65 8.21
CA ARG A 335 -2.00 -9.64 8.76
C ARG A 335 -2.54 -8.87 9.97
N ARG A 336 -3.60 -9.32 10.63
CA ARG A 336 -4.06 -8.78 11.91
C ARG A 336 -3.39 -9.50 13.08
N GLN A 337 -3.09 -8.78 14.15
CA GLN A 337 -2.40 -9.35 15.32
C GLN A 337 -3.05 -10.66 15.80
N ALA A 338 -4.34 -10.61 16.13
CA ALA A 338 -5.07 -11.78 16.63
C ALA A 338 -5.08 -12.96 15.63
N SER A 339 -5.11 -12.69 14.32
CA SER A 339 -5.05 -13.74 13.30
C SER A 339 -3.67 -14.39 13.24
N ILE A 340 -2.59 -13.60 13.39
CA ILE A 340 -1.23 -14.13 13.40
C ILE A 340 -0.98 -14.94 14.69
N GLU A 341 -1.43 -14.45 15.84
CA GLU A 341 -1.34 -15.19 17.11
C GLU A 341 -2.04 -16.56 17.02
N GLN A 342 -3.24 -16.59 16.45
CA GLN A 342 -3.96 -17.85 16.21
C GLN A 342 -3.23 -18.74 15.18
N ALA A 343 -2.63 -18.18 14.15
CA ALA A 343 -1.84 -18.93 13.18
C ALA A 343 -0.63 -19.61 13.84
N ILE A 344 0.06 -18.92 14.75
CA ILE A 344 1.19 -19.48 15.52
C ILE A 344 0.75 -20.73 16.28
N GLU A 345 -0.34 -20.66 17.05
CA GLU A 345 -0.87 -21.81 17.79
C GLU A 345 -1.20 -23.00 16.87
N MET A 346 -1.76 -22.73 15.69
CA MET A 346 -2.11 -23.78 14.73
C MET A 346 -0.88 -24.38 14.05
N PHE A 347 0.15 -23.58 13.70
CA PHE A 347 1.42 -24.10 13.16
C PHE A 347 2.16 -24.95 14.20
N GLU A 348 2.20 -24.53 15.46
CA GLU A 348 2.76 -25.34 16.56
C GLU A 348 2.02 -26.68 16.65
N ARG A 349 0.70 -26.65 16.66
CA ARG A 349 -0.11 -27.86 16.74
C ARG A 349 0.11 -28.79 15.53
N ALA A 350 0.19 -28.25 14.31
CA ALA A 350 0.49 -29.02 13.12
C ALA A 350 1.88 -29.72 13.22
N SER A 351 2.89 -28.97 13.71
CA SER A 351 4.25 -29.50 13.92
C SER A 351 4.41 -30.49 15.07
N GLU A 352 3.49 -30.50 16.02
CA GLU A 352 3.39 -31.49 17.09
C GLU A 352 2.76 -32.79 16.61
N LEU A 353 1.72 -32.70 15.75
CA LEU A 353 1.03 -33.85 15.16
C LEU A 353 1.97 -34.64 14.27
N ASP A 354 2.74 -33.95 13.44
CA ASP A 354 3.79 -34.56 12.61
C ASP A 354 5.12 -33.80 12.73
N ARG A 355 6.04 -34.37 13.47
CA ARG A 355 7.37 -33.79 13.70
C ARG A 355 8.28 -33.78 12.48
N ASN A 356 7.93 -34.55 11.44
CA ASN A 356 8.65 -34.60 10.18
C ASN A 356 8.04 -33.72 9.08
N TYR A 357 6.97 -32.99 9.40
CA TYR A 357 6.32 -32.06 8.48
C TYR A 357 6.95 -30.67 8.59
N GLY A 358 7.71 -30.27 7.56
CA GLY A 358 8.52 -29.03 7.53
C GLY A 358 7.76 -27.74 7.27
N PRO A 359 6.75 -27.70 6.38
CA PRO A 359 6.02 -26.48 6.04
C PRO A 359 5.50 -25.68 7.24
N PRO A 360 4.84 -26.27 8.26
CA PRO A 360 4.38 -25.50 9.42
C PRO A 360 5.53 -24.95 10.26
N LEU A 361 6.72 -25.58 10.27
CA LEU A 361 7.88 -25.07 11.01
C LEU A 361 8.43 -23.78 10.41
N VAL A 362 8.54 -23.72 9.07
CA VAL A 362 8.99 -22.52 8.36
C VAL A 362 7.95 -21.39 8.50
N ALA A 363 6.66 -21.72 8.33
CA ALA A 363 5.58 -20.75 8.48
C ALA A 363 5.43 -20.23 9.92
N LEU A 364 5.72 -21.08 10.93
CA LEU A 364 5.78 -20.67 12.34
C LEU A 364 6.87 -19.60 12.56
N ALA A 365 8.07 -19.84 12.04
CA ALA A 365 9.16 -18.87 12.14
C ALA A 365 8.81 -17.55 11.44
N GLU A 366 8.20 -17.61 10.26
CA GLU A 366 7.70 -16.42 9.54
C GLU A 366 6.68 -15.67 10.40
N ALA A 367 5.66 -16.38 10.92
CA ALA A 367 4.60 -15.78 11.71
C ALA A 367 5.12 -15.05 12.96
N ILE A 368 6.07 -15.66 13.68
CA ILE A 368 6.71 -15.09 14.86
C ILE A 368 7.46 -13.80 14.51
N MET A 369 8.29 -13.82 13.46
CA MET A 369 9.05 -12.63 13.04
C MET A 369 8.14 -11.52 12.52
N VAL A 370 7.08 -11.86 11.80
CA VAL A 370 6.08 -10.89 11.33
C VAL A 370 5.28 -10.30 12.50
N LEU A 371 4.94 -11.08 13.52
CA LEU A 371 4.23 -10.61 14.71
C LEU A 371 5.10 -9.62 15.50
N GLU A 372 6.36 -9.96 15.71
CA GLU A 372 7.33 -9.07 16.37
C GLU A 372 7.46 -7.75 15.63
N ASN A 373 7.74 -7.79 14.33
CA ASN A 373 8.01 -6.60 13.52
C ASN A 373 6.81 -5.64 13.41
N ASN A 374 5.59 -6.19 13.30
CA ASN A 374 4.42 -5.37 13.07
C ASN A 374 3.75 -4.86 14.35
N PHE A 375 3.80 -5.64 15.43
CA PHE A 375 3.00 -5.39 16.63
C PHE A 375 3.82 -5.29 17.91
N PHE A 376 5.11 -5.69 17.88
CA PHE A 376 6.03 -5.59 19.02
C PHE A 376 5.50 -6.27 20.31
N THR A 377 4.80 -7.38 20.13
CA THR A 377 4.20 -8.14 21.24
C THR A 377 5.20 -9.00 21.99
N LEU A 378 6.33 -9.32 21.37
CA LEU A 378 7.45 -10.07 21.93
C LEU A 378 8.71 -9.18 21.95
N GLN A 379 9.65 -9.50 22.84
CA GLN A 379 11.01 -8.95 22.72
C GLN A 379 11.69 -9.59 21.50
N LEU A 380 12.46 -8.79 20.74
CA LEU A 380 13.15 -9.30 19.54
C LEU A 380 14.01 -10.53 19.82
N THR A 381 14.71 -10.56 20.96
CA THR A 381 15.55 -11.71 21.36
C THR A 381 14.72 -12.98 21.60
N GLU A 382 13.56 -12.87 22.22
CA GLU A 382 12.64 -13.98 22.45
C GLU A 382 12.03 -14.46 21.13
N ALA A 383 11.55 -13.55 20.28
CA ALA A 383 11.02 -13.88 18.95
C ALA A 383 12.09 -14.60 18.11
N ALA A 384 13.33 -14.10 18.15
CA ALA A 384 14.44 -14.70 17.43
C ALA A 384 14.79 -16.13 17.92
N GLU A 385 14.78 -16.38 19.23
CA GLU A 385 15.01 -17.72 19.78
C GLU A 385 13.93 -18.71 19.34
N LEU A 386 12.66 -18.30 19.37
CA LEU A 386 11.52 -19.13 18.96
C LEU A 386 11.57 -19.42 17.44
N ALA A 387 11.77 -18.38 16.61
CA ALA A 387 11.87 -18.53 15.17
C ALA A 387 13.07 -19.41 14.76
N LYS A 388 14.23 -19.19 15.39
CA LYS A 388 15.43 -20.02 15.14
C LYS A 388 15.21 -21.49 15.49
N SER A 389 14.56 -21.76 16.62
CA SER A 389 14.21 -23.14 17.03
C SER A 389 13.35 -23.84 15.97
N ALA A 390 12.36 -23.13 15.40
CA ALA A 390 11.51 -23.68 14.35
C ALA A 390 12.29 -23.93 13.05
N LEU A 391 13.13 -22.99 12.61
CA LEU A 391 13.99 -23.13 11.44
C LEU A 391 15.01 -24.25 11.61
N ASP A 392 15.63 -24.41 12.78
CA ASP A 392 16.59 -25.48 13.05
C ASP A 392 15.92 -26.87 13.01
N ARG A 393 14.67 -26.98 13.50
CA ARG A 393 13.87 -28.20 13.37
C ARG A 393 13.57 -28.52 11.91
N ALA A 394 13.20 -27.53 11.10
CA ALA A 394 12.98 -27.71 9.66
C ALA A 394 14.24 -28.17 8.95
N ALA A 395 15.38 -27.56 9.25
CA ALA A 395 16.68 -27.97 8.69
C ALA A 395 17.10 -29.38 9.13
N ALA A 396 16.84 -29.76 10.37
CA ALA A 396 17.19 -31.07 10.92
C ALA A 396 16.45 -32.23 10.21
N ILE A 397 15.22 -32.01 9.71
CA ILE A 397 14.50 -32.99 8.90
C ILE A 397 14.81 -32.89 7.39
N GLY A 398 15.69 -31.96 7.00
CA GLY A 398 16.10 -31.73 5.61
C GLY A 398 15.17 -30.86 4.81
N TYR A 399 14.21 -30.15 5.44
CA TYR A 399 13.28 -29.26 4.76
C TYR A 399 13.85 -27.84 4.65
N THR A 400 14.52 -27.55 3.54
CA THR A 400 15.16 -26.26 3.26
C THR A 400 14.83 -25.73 1.85
N PRO A 401 13.53 -25.58 1.49
CA PRO A 401 13.13 -25.02 0.20
C PRO A 401 13.39 -23.51 0.14
N SER A 402 12.98 -22.85 -0.94
CA SER A 402 13.09 -21.41 -1.14
C SER A 402 12.46 -20.60 0.00
N GLU A 403 11.30 -21.03 0.51
CA GLU A 403 10.57 -20.40 1.62
C GLU A 403 11.38 -20.44 2.92
N TYR A 404 12.09 -21.54 3.18
CA TYR A 404 13.00 -21.63 4.33
C TYR A 404 14.09 -20.57 4.27
N TRP A 405 14.75 -20.43 3.10
CA TRP A 405 15.81 -19.43 2.93
C TRP A 405 15.28 -18.00 2.99
N ALA A 406 14.09 -17.76 2.45
CA ALA A 406 13.45 -16.45 2.58
C ALA A 406 13.16 -16.11 4.05
N THR A 407 12.61 -17.06 4.81
CA THR A 407 12.33 -16.87 6.25
C THR A 407 13.61 -16.77 7.08
N LEU A 408 14.67 -17.51 6.73
CA LEU A 408 15.98 -17.37 7.37
C LEU A 408 16.58 -15.98 7.08
N GLY A 409 16.38 -15.45 5.87
CA GLY A 409 16.73 -14.08 5.53
C GLY A 409 15.98 -13.06 6.41
N LEU A 410 14.69 -13.24 6.59
CA LEU A 410 13.86 -12.37 7.47
C LEU A 410 14.35 -12.42 8.92
N TYR A 411 14.69 -13.60 9.42
CA TYR A 411 15.29 -13.79 10.73
C TYR A 411 16.58 -12.98 10.91
N HIS A 412 17.53 -13.10 9.99
CA HIS A 412 18.79 -12.35 10.02
C HIS A 412 18.57 -10.84 9.82
N ASP A 413 17.61 -10.46 8.97
CA ASP A 413 17.24 -9.07 8.72
C ASP A 413 16.80 -8.35 10.01
N HIS A 414 15.99 -8.98 10.83
CA HIS A 414 15.57 -8.40 12.11
C HIS A 414 16.73 -8.32 13.12
N LEU A 415 17.63 -9.29 13.13
CA LEU A 415 18.77 -9.31 14.02
C LEU A 415 19.85 -8.26 13.68
N GLN A 416 19.83 -7.65 12.49
CA GLN A 416 20.76 -6.56 12.14
C GLN A 416 20.70 -5.38 13.12
N ILE A 417 19.60 -5.23 13.84
CA ILE A 417 19.44 -4.20 14.90
C ILE A 417 20.41 -4.47 16.03
N ILE A 418 20.67 -5.74 16.33
CA ILE A 418 21.57 -6.18 17.42
C ILE A 418 22.99 -6.35 16.88
N ASP A 419 23.15 -7.07 15.75
CA ASP A 419 24.45 -7.32 15.12
C ASP A 419 24.41 -7.01 13.61
N PRO A 420 25.08 -5.94 13.18
CA PRO A 420 25.16 -5.59 11.76
C PRO A 420 25.83 -6.63 10.85
N ALA A 421 26.51 -7.62 11.39
CA ALA A 421 27.03 -8.73 10.57
C ALA A 421 25.91 -9.60 9.99
N GLU A 422 24.74 -9.57 10.60
CA GLU A 422 23.53 -10.27 10.19
C GLU A 422 23.01 -9.82 8.80
N VAL A 423 23.29 -8.57 8.38
CA VAL A 423 22.93 -8.05 7.06
C VAL A 423 23.45 -8.95 5.92
N ALA A 424 24.74 -9.36 6.00
CA ALA A 424 25.33 -10.20 4.97
C ALA A 424 24.74 -11.61 4.97
N LEU A 425 24.32 -12.13 6.12
CA LEU A 425 23.65 -13.42 6.24
C LEU A 425 22.22 -13.35 5.67
N ALA A 426 21.50 -12.28 5.96
CA ALA A 426 20.17 -12.02 5.40
C ALA A 426 20.22 -11.94 3.87
N GLU A 427 21.15 -11.14 3.32
CA GLU A 427 21.34 -11.00 1.88
C GLU A 427 21.66 -12.34 1.20
N SER A 428 22.59 -13.10 1.77
CA SER A 428 22.95 -14.44 1.25
C SER A 428 21.76 -15.40 1.26
N ALA A 429 20.93 -15.34 2.31
CA ALA A 429 19.75 -16.19 2.43
C ALA A 429 18.67 -15.81 1.39
N TYR A 430 18.41 -14.51 1.19
CA TYR A 430 17.46 -14.06 0.16
C TYR A 430 17.92 -14.41 -1.26
N GLN A 431 19.21 -14.22 -1.55
CA GLN A 431 19.78 -14.63 -2.85
C GLN A 431 19.62 -16.14 -3.06
N LYS A 432 19.85 -16.93 -2.02
CA LYS A 432 19.66 -18.40 -2.09
C LYS A 432 18.19 -18.77 -2.29
N ALA A 433 17.26 -18.06 -1.66
CA ALA A 433 15.84 -18.25 -1.89
C ALA A 433 15.46 -18.02 -3.36
N LEU A 434 15.93 -16.90 -3.95
CA LEU A 434 15.66 -16.56 -5.35
C LEU A 434 16.38 -17.48 -6.35
N GLU A 435 17.55 -18.00 -6.00
CA GLU A 435 18.25 -19.04 -6.79
C GLU A 435 17.42 -20.34 -6.87
N LEU A 436 16.81 -20.73 -5.76
CA LEU A 436 15.98 -21.93 -5.68
C LEU A 436 14.59 -21.74 -6.33
N ASN A 437 14.01 -20.55 -6.22
CA ASN A 437 12.72 -20.24 -6.81
C ASN A 437 12.63 -18.76 -7.17
N GLU A 438 12.78 -18.43 -8.46
CA GLU A 438 12.66 -17.07 -8.98
C GLU A 438 11.24 -16.49 -8.91
N ASN A 439 10.21 -17.29 -8.57
CA ASN A 439 8.84 -16.85 -8.32
C ASN A 439 8.55 -16.58 -6.84
N ASN A 440 9.56 -16.64 -5.96
CA ASN A 440 9.37 -16.38 -4.53
C ASN A 440 9.19 -14.88 -4.25
N ILE A 441 7.92 -14.44 -4.15
CA ILE A 441 7.54 -13.04 -3.93
C ILE A 441 8.02 -12.53 -2.58
N SER A 442 7.91 -13.34 -1.52
CA SER A 442 8.37 -12.98 -0.17
C SER A 442 9.86 -12.66 -0.14
N ALA A 443 10.68 -13.46 -0.86
CA ALA A 443 12.11 -13.19 -0.96
C ALA A 443 12.40 -11.84 -1.65
N TYR A 444 11.69 -11.51 -2.74
CA TYR A 444 11.83 -10.19 -3.37
C TYR A 444 11.44 -9.05 -2.43
N LEU A 445 10.32 -9.17 -1.71
CA LEU A 445 9.81 -8.13 -0.82
C LEU A 445 10.74 -7.87 0.35
N TRP A 446 11.17 -8.93 1.03
CA TRP A 446 12.03 -8.80 2.20
C TRP A 446 13.45 -8.39 1.82
N TYR A 447 13.98 -8.90 0.71
CA TYR A 447 15.29 -8.45 0.21
C TYR A 447 15.25 -6.96 -0.19
N ALA A 448 14.16 -6.51 -0.83
CA ALA A 448 13.99 -5.09 -1.13
C ALA A 448 13.90 -4.24 0.15
N SER A 449 13.24 -4.72 1.22
CA SER A 449 13.17 -4.06 2.51
C SER A 449 14.56 -3.97 3.15
N LEU A 450 15.30 -5.08 3.22
CA LEU A 450 16.68 -5.11 3.70
C LEU A 450 17.57 -4.07 2.99
N LEU A 451 17.53 -4.03 1.65
CA LEU A 451 18.33 -3.08 0.89
C LEU A 451 17.89 -1.63 1.08
N SER A 452 16.58 -1.38 1.18
CA SER A 452 16.04 -0.07 1.50
C SER A 452 16.52 0.40 2.88
N GLU A 453 16.44 -0.46 3.90
CA GLU A 453 16.91 -0.17 5.25
C GLU A 453 18.43 -0.07 5.35
N SER A 454 19.19 -0.93 4.66
CA SER A 454 20.64 -0.90 4.63
C SER A 454 21.19 0.37 3.99
N THR A 455 20.40 1.04 3.14
CA THR A 455 20.70 2.37 2.62
C THR A 455 20.93 3.38 3.76
N TYR A 456 20.31 3.15 4.90
CA TYR A 456 20.44 3.97 6.11
C TYR A 456 21.56 3.53 7.05
N ASN A 457 22.12 2.32 6.89
CA ASN A 457 22.99 1.70 7.90
C ASN A 457 24.45 1.49 7.47
N THR A 458 24.84 1.63 6.18
CA THR A 458 26.18 1.23 5.74
C THR A 458 27.21 2.34 5.70
N LYS A 459 28.47 1.99 6.02
CA LYS A 459 29.66 2.85 5.91
C LYS A 459 30.16 3.03 4.48
N GLU A 460 29.60 2.32 3.50
CA GLU A 460 30.15 2.22 2.15
C GLU A 460 29.30 2.96 1.10
N VAL A 461 29.96 3.48 0.08
CA VAL A 461 29.42 4.21 -1.08
C VAL A 461 28.40 3.38 -1.91
N SER A 462 28.25 2.11 -1.63
CA SER A 462 27.33 1.18 -2.33
C SER A 462 25.86 1.46 -2.07
N SER A 463 25.51 2.32 -1.13
CA SER A 463 24.10 2.56 -0.70
C SER A 463 23.19 3.15 -1.77
N ILE A 464 23.73 3.86 -2.76
CA ILE A 464 22.94 4.37 -3.91
C ILE A 464 22.40 3.20 -4.74
N ASN A 465 23.26 2.19 -4.97
CA ASN A 465 22.87 1.00 -5.72
C ASN A 465 21.81 0.16 -4.96
N HIS A 466 21.81 0.19 -3.63
CA HIS A 466 20.87 -0.60 -2.83
C HIS A 466 19.42 -0.10 -2.99
N LEU A 467 19.17 1.20 -3.00
CA LEU A 467 17.82 1.72 -3.18
C LEU A 467 17.29 1.48 -4.60
N GLU A 468 18.15 1.63 -5.63
CA GLU A 468 17.80 1.27 -7.00
C GLU A 468 17.52 -0.22 -7.13
N GLN A 469 18.34 -1.07 -6.49
CA GLN A 469 18.10 -2.51 -6.43
C GLN A 469 16.81 -2.86 -5.68
N ALA A 470 16.51 -2.18 -4.57
CA ALA A 470 15.24 -2.34 -3.84
C ALA A 470 14.03 -2.00 -4.73
N ILE A 471 14.13 -0.92 -5.52
CA ILE A 471 13.11 -0.55 -6.50
C ILE A 471 12.95 -1.66 -7.56
N GLN A 472 14.06 -2.19 -8.09
CA GLN A 472 14.02 -3.27 -9.08
C GLN A 472 13.41 -4.56 -8.50
N LEU A 473 13.77 -4.95 -7.28
CA LEU A 473 13.21 -6.13 -6.61
C LEU A 473 11.70 -5.96 -6.37
N ASN A 474 11.24 -4.78 -5.93
CA ASN A 474 9.81 -4.50 -5.82
C ASN A 474 9.10 -4.56 -7.19
N GLN A 475 9.74 -4.09 -8.26
CA GLN A 475 9.20 -4.22 -9.62
C GLN A 475 9.10 -5.70 -10.05
N MET A 476 10.07 -6.54 -9.67
CA MET A 476 9.99 -7.99 -9.95
C MET A 476 8.84 -8.63 -9.15
N ALA A 477 8.69 -8.30 -7.87
CA ALA A 477 7.53 -8.73 -7.09
C ALA A 477 6.21 -8.31 -7.73
N LEU A 478 6.09 -7.06 -8.22
CA LEU A 478 4.89 -6.53 -8.88
C LEU A 478 4.64 -7.15 -10.26
N LYS A 479 5.68 -7.61 -10.97
CA LYS A 479 5.49 -8.39 -12.20
C LYS A 479 4.87 -9.76 -11.94
N LEU A 480 5.17 -10.36 -10.78
CA LEU A 480 4.61 -11.64 -10.35
C LEU A 480 3.25 -11.47 -9.65
N ASP A 481 3.09 -10.41 -8.87
CA ASP A 481 1.90 -10.17 -8.04
C ASP A 481 1.45 -8.69 -8.11
N PRO A 482 0.84 -8.25 -9.23
CA PRO A 482 0.50 -6.84 -9.47
C PRO A 482 -0.45 -6.22 -8.42
N LYS A 483 -1.26 -7.06 -7.75
CA LYS A 483 -2.19 -6.63 -6.70
C LYS A 483 -1.60 -6.75 -5.30
N ASN A 484 -0.32 -7.09 -5.17
CA ASN A 484 0.31 -7.21 -3.86
C ASN A 484 0.38 -5.84 -3.18
N ARG A 485 -0.37 -5.71 -2.10
CA ARG A 485 -0.51 -4.45 -1.36
C ARG A 485 0.82 -4.00 -0.73
N VAL A 486 1.58 -4.96 -0.21
CA VAL A 486 2.89 -4.68 0.42
C VAL A 486 3.91 -4.24 -0.63
N ALA A 487 4.00 -4.97 -1.75
CA ALA A 487 4.90 -4.62 -2.86
C ALA A 487 4.62 -3.21 -3.40
N ASN A 488 3.33 -2.89 -3.63
CA ASN A 488 2.92 -1.57 -4.08
C ASN A 488 3.28 -0.48 -3.04
N GLY A 489 3.06 -0.75 -1.76
CA GLY A 489 3.43 0.17 -0.68
C GLY A 489 4.93 0.45 -0.64
N ASN A 490 5.75 -0.61 -0.57
CA ASN A 490 7.20 -0.54 -0.51
C ASN A 490 7.80 0.11 -1.77
N TYR A 491 7.29 -0.23 -2.95
CA TYR A 491 7.71 0.39 -4.21
C TYR A 491 7.55 1.92 -4.17
N ASN A 492 6.38 2.41 -3.74
CA ASN A 492 6.13 3.85 -3.68
C ASN A 492 6.91 4.55 -2.57
N ILE A 493 7.15 3.89 -1.42
CA ILE A 493 8.06 4.40 -0.38
C ILE A 493 9.47 4.56 -0.97
N ASN A 494 9.98 3.53 -1.66
CA ASN A 494 11.31 3.56 -2.27
C ASN A 494 11.41 4.60 -3.39
N LEU A 495 10.35 4.83 -4.17
CA LEU A 495 10.29 5.94 -5.13
C LEU A 495 10.38 7.31 -4.45
N MET A 496 9.64 7.52 -3.35
CA MET A 496 9.71 8.76 -2.57
C MET A 496 11.13 8.96 -2.01
N ASP A 497 11.74 7.92 -1.48
CA ASP A 497 13.09 7.97 -0.93
C ASP A 497 14.16 8.14 -2.02
N ASN A 498 13.88 7.73 -3.26
CA ASN A 498 14.72 7.96 -4.44
C ASN A 498 14.43 9.29 -5.15
N GLY A 499 13.71 10.21 -4.51
CA GLY A 499 13.40 11.52 -5.08
C GLY A 499 12.37 11.53 -6.22
N GLN A 500 11.76 10.40 -6.53
CA GLN A 500 10.74 10.24 -7.58
C GLN A 500 9.33 10.48 -7.03
N LEU A 501 9.18 11.57 -6.25
CA LEU A 501 7.96 11.88 -5.49
C LEU A 501 6.73 12.05 -6.39
N ALA A 502 6.87 12.69 -7.55
CA ALA A 502 5.76 12.90 -8.49
C ALA A 502 5.20 11.56 -8.99
N LEU A 503 6.08 10.61 -9.35
CA LEU A 503 5.69 9.27 -9.79
C LEU A 503 5.03 8.48 -8.64
N ALA A 504 5.54 8.62 -7.41
CA ALA A 504 4.93 7.98 -6.26
C ALA A 504 3.50 8.50 -5.99
N VAL A 505 3.27 9.81 -6.11
CA VAL A 505 1.93 10.40 -5.98
C VAL A 505 0.99 9.84 -7.04
N GLU A 506 1.40 9.89 -8.33
CA GLU A 506 0.59 9.36 -9.44
C GLU A 506 0.20 7.88 -9.23
N ASN A 507 1.18 7.04 -8.87
CA ASN A 507 0.93 5.62 -8.57
C ASN A 507 -0.03 5.43 -7.40
N LEU A 508 0.17 6.18 -6.30
CA LEU A 508 -0.67 6.05 -5.11
C LEU A 508 -2.11 6.52 -5.36
N GLU A 509 -2.31 7.59 -6.15
CA GLU A 509 -3.64 8.02 -6.59
C GLU A 509 -4.36 6.91 -7.35
N GLN A 510 -3.67 6.26 -8.29
CA GLN A 510 -4.22 5.13 -9.03
C GLN A 510 -4.54 3.93 -8.13
N LEU A 511 -3.69 3.66 -7.15
CA LEU A 511 -3.89 2.56 -6.20
C LEU A 511 -5.11 2.80 -5.29
N VAL A 512 -5.31 4.02 -4.80
CA VAL A 512 -6.49 4.39 -4.00
C VAL A 512 -7.78 4.23 -4.81
N ILE A 513 -7.77 4.57 -6.11
CA ILE A 513 -8.94 4.37 -7.00
C ILE A 513 -9.22 2.88 -7.21
N LYS A 514 -8.18 2.05 -7.41
CA LYS A 514 -8.31 0.62 -7.71
C LYS A 514 -8.63 -0.23 -6.47
N ASP A 515 -8.20 0.18 -5.30
CA ASP A 515 -8.37 -0.53 -4.02
C ASP A 515 -8.71 0.47 -2.89
N PRO A 516 -9.91 1.08 -2.93
CA PRO A 516 -10.31 2.16 -2.03
C PRO A 516 -10.43 1.73 -0.56
N ASP A 517 -10.61 0.43 -0.32
CA ASP A 517 -10.77 -0.14 1.01
C ASP A 517 -9.42 -0.40 1.72
N TYR A 518 -8.30 -0.32 0.99
CA TYR A 518 -6.99 -0.47 1.59
C TYR A 518 -6.45 0.88 2.09
N LEU A 519 -6.76 1.17 3.33
CA LEU A 519 -6.52 2.48 3.97
C LEU A 519 -5.05 2.89 4.01
N GLN A 520 -4.13 1.92 3.95
CA GLN A 520 -2.69 2.20 3.94
C GLN A 520 -2.23 2.97 2.70
N TYR A 521 -2.87 2.78 1.54
CA TYR A 521 -2.56 3.61 0.36
C TYR A 521 -2.92 5.07 0.57
N LYS A 522 -4.05 5.34 1.26
CA LYS A 522 -4.44 6.71 1.63
C LYS A 522 -3.42 7.34 2.59
N ALA A 523 -2.94 6.58 3.57
CA ALA A 523 -1.90 7.04 4.49
C ALA A 523 -0.56 7.34 3.79
N LEU A 524 -0.16 6.50 2.83
CA LEU A 524 1.04 6.74 2.02
C LEU A 524 0.88 7.96 1.11
N LEU A 525 -0.29 8.12 0.50
CA LEU A 525 -0.60 9.28 -0.35
C LEU A 525 -0.62 10.58 0.49
N ALA A 526 -1.18 10.53 1.69
CA ALA A 526 -1.11 11.65 2.63
C ALA A 526 0.34 12.02 2.97
N THR A 527 1.20 11.00 3.20
CA THR A 527 2.63 11.22 3.44
C THR A 527 3.32 11.84 2.21
N ALA A 528 3.00 11.38 1.01
CA ALA A 528 3.56 11.92 -0.22
C ALA A 528 3.18 13.40 -0.42
N TYR A 529 1.92 13.77 -0.20
CA TYR A 529 1.48 15.16 -0.24
C TYR A 529 2.09 16.02 0.89
N PHE A 530 2.26 15.46 2.09
CA PHE A 530 2.98 16.13 3.16
C PHE A 530 4.40 16.49 2.75
N VAL A 531 5.11 15.52 2.15
CA VAL A 531 6.48 15.72 1.66
C VAL A 531 6.54 16.79 0.56
N GLN A 532 5.50 16.90 -0.28
CA GLN A 532 5.38 17.99 -1.26
C GLN A 532 5.08 19.36 -0.62
N GLY A 533 4.73 19.42 0.67
CA GLY A 533 4.23 20.62 1.33
C GLY A 533 2.77 20.93 1.00
N ASN A 534 2.03 20.02 0.37
CA ASN A 534 0.60 20.18 0.11
C ASN A 534 -0.21 19.71 1.32
N PHE A 535 -0.25 20.53 2.35
CA PHE A 535 -0.84 20.18 3.66
C PHE A 535 -2.35 19.95 3.59
N SER A 536 -3.07 20.63 2.72
CA SER A 536 -4.52 20.42 2.55
C SER A 536 -4.83 19.05 1.97
N GLU A 537 -4.15 18.62 0.90
CA GLU A 537 -4.34 17.27 0.35
C GLU A 537 -3.84 16.19 1.32
N SER A 538 -2.69 16.42 1.97
CA SER A 538 -2.21 15.50 3.01
C SER A 538 -3.28 15.26 4.08
N THR A 539 -3.89 16.33 4.59
CA THR A 539 -4.92 16.24 5.63
C THR A 539 -6.19 15.54 5.11
N ARG A 540 -6.62 15.85 3.88
CA ARG A 540 -7.77 15.18 3.27
C ARG A 540 -7.59 13.66 3.25
N TRP A 541 -6.44 13.17 2.79
CA TRP A 541 -6.16 11.74 2.71
C TRP A 541 -5.92 11.09 4.08
N LEU A 542 -5.35 11.83 5.05
CA LEU A 542 -5.31 11.39 6.45
C LEU A 542 -6.72 11.19 7.02
N ALA A 543 -7.61 12.12 6.70
CA ALA A 543 -9.00 12.10 7.15
C ALA A 543 -9.82 10.96 6.54
N GLU A 544 -9.59 10.63 5.27
CA GLU A 544 -10.24 9.51 4.58
C GLU A 544 -9.61 8.15 4.91
N GLY A 545 -8.44 8.15 5.56
CA GLY A 545 -7.79 6.95 6.09
C GLY A 545 -8.46 6.46 7.36
N ASP A 546 -7.90 5.40 7.96
CA ASP A 546 -8.35 4.91 9.26
C ASP A 546 -7.95 5.92 10.35
N GLY A 547 -8.89 6.76 10.75
CA GLY A 547 -8.68 7.83 11.74
C GLY A 547 -8.21 7.30 13.12
N ASP A 548 -8.35 6.01 13.37
CA ASP A 548 -7.90 5.34 14.59
C ASP A 548 -6.56 4.58 14.38
N GLY A 549 -5.98 4.59 13.16
CA GLY A 549 -4.74 3.86 12.85
C GLY A 549 -3.46 4.55 13.29
N ALA A 550 -2.47 3.76 13.73
CA ALA A 550 -1.18 4.27 14.22
C ALA A 550 -0.45 5.17 13.20
N ARG A 551 -0.48 4.81 11.91
CA ARG A 551 0.20 5.58 10.85
C ARG A 551 -0.47 6.92 10.58
N THR A 552 -1.79 6.97 10.60
CA THR A 552 -2.58 8.20 10.43
C THR A 552 -2.28 9.17 11.57
N THR A 553 -2.22 8.66 12.78
CA THR A 553 -1.91 9.45 13.98
C THR A 553 -0.49 10.02 13.94
N PHE A 554 0.50 9.24 13.50
CA PHE A 554 1.89 9.70 13.36
C PHE A 554 2.03 10.77 12.25
N GLY A 555 1.37 10.58 11.11
CA GLY A 555 1.32 11.56 10.02
C GLY A 555 0.68 12.88 10.48
N ALA A 556 -0.39 12.81 11.26
CA ALA A 556 -1.04 13.98 11.85
C ALA A 556 -0.09 14.73 12.81
N MET A 557 0.67 14.02 13.65
CA MET A 557 1.65 14.64 14.54
C MET A 557 2.70 15.44 13.75
N GLN A 558 3.29 14.86 12.71
CA GLN A 558 4.26 15.56 11.86
C GLN A 558 3.66 16.79 11.17
N LEU A 559 2.41 16.67 10.72
CA LEU A 559 1.67 17.77 10.10
C LEU A 559 1.50 18.94 11.08
N PHE A 560 1.04 18.69 12.30
CA PHE A 560 0.83 19.74 13.30
C PHE A 560 2.11 20.44 13.71
N GLN A 561 3.20 19.70 13.86
CA GLN A 561 4.53 20.27 14.10
C GLN A 561 4.96 21.19 12.96
N SER A 562 4.65 20.82 11.71
CA SER A 562 4.98 21.63 10.52
C SER A 562 4.09 22.87 10.41
N LEU A 563 2.84 22.79 10.84
CA LEU A 563 1.89 23.91 10.84
C LEU A 563 2.16 24.90 11.98
N ASN A 564 2.91 24.52 12.99
CA ASN A 564 3.14 25.32 14.21
C ASN A 564 1.84 25.86 14.81
N ASN A 565 0.83 24.99 14.94
CA ASN A 565 -0.51 25.36 15.39
C ASN A 565 -0.93 24.56 16.62
N GLU A 566 -0.63 25.10 17.82
CA GLU A 566 -0.91 24.48 19.11
C GLU A 566 -2.43 24.24 19.32
N GLN A 567 -3.29 25.14 18.84
CA GLN A 567 -4.73 24.98 19.02
C GLN A 567 -5.28 23.78 18.22
N LEU A 568 -4.84 23.60 16.98
CA LEU A 568 -5.22 22.42 16.18
C LEU A 568 -4.67 21.15 16.80
N TRP A 569 -3.44 21.18 17.30
CA TRP A 569 -2.83 20.05 17.99
C TRP A 569 -3.64 19.62 19.21
N THR A 570 -3.97 20.57 20.11
CA THR A 570 -4.74 20.28 21.33
C THR A 570 -6.12 19.70 20.99
N ARG A 571 -6.84 20.29 20.05
CA ARG A 571 -8.15 19.78 19.61
C ARG A 571 -8.06 18.37 19.00
N PHE A 572 -7.02 18.09 18.24
CA PHE A 572 -6.78 16.76 17.68
C PHE A 572 -6.48 15.76 18.77
N PHE A 573 -5.57 16.10 19.69
CA PHE A 573 -5.15 15.21 20.78
C PHE A 573 -6.32 14.88 21.72
N ASP A 574 -7.14 15.85 22.09
CA ASP A 574 -8.31 15.67 22.95
C ASP A 574 -9.37 14.73 22.33
N ASN A 575 -9.33 14.52 21.02
CA ASN A 575 -10.26 13.66 20.29
C ASN A 575 -9.74 12.26 20.04
N ILE A 576 -8.46 11.97 20.35
CA ILE A 576 -7.88 10.63 20.18
C ILE A 576 -8.45 9.68 21.24
N LYS A 577 -8.97 8.56 20.78
CA LYS A 577 -9.55 7.54 21.67
C LYS A 577 -8.47 6.71 22.38
N PRO A 578 -8.70 6.27 23.62
CA PRO A 578 -7.75 5.43 24.37
C PRO A 578 -7.43 4.08 23.68
N GLU A 579 -8.32 3.58 22.81
CA GLU A 579 -8.15 2.34 22.06
C GLU A 579 -7.14 2.49 20.90
N ASN A 580 -6.75 3.72 20.55
CA ASN A 580 -5.76 3.97 19.50
C ASN A 580 -4.39 3.41 19.94
N PRO A 581 -3.72 2.58 19.11
CA PRO A 581 -2.44 1.95 19.46
C PRO A 581 -1.33 2.94 19.83
N LEU A 582 -1.41 4.19 19.36
CA LEU A 582 -0.46 5.24 19.67
C LEU A 582 -0.92 6.18 20.80
N TYR A 583 -2.11 5.98 21.37
CA TYR A 583 -2.66 6.87 22.39
C TYR A 583 -1.67 7.12 23.55
N GLU A 584 -1.13 6.06 24.13
CA GLU A 584 -0.16 6.17 25.23
C GLU A 584 1.11 6.90 24.80
N ARG A 585 1.62 6.64 23.59
CA ARG A 585 2.80 7.33 23.05
C ARG A 585 2.55 8.82 22.88
N MET A 586 1.38 9.19 22.32
CA MET A 586 1.01 10.58 22.14
C MET A 586 0.75 11.28 23.48
N ARG A 587 0.19 10.56 24.45
CA ARG A 587 0.01 11.05 25.82
C ARG A 587 1.36 11.33 26.51
N VAL A 588 2.36 10.48 26.31
CA VAL A 588 3.72 10.72 26.80
C VAL A 588 4.32 11.96 26.14
N PHE A 589 4.14 12.13 24.84
CA PHE A 589 4.60 13.30 24.10
C PHE A 589 3.94 14.60 24.61
N GLU A 590 2.62 14.62 24.75
CA GLU A 590 1.87 15.77 25.27
C GLU A 590 2.25 16.06 26.74
N SER A 591 2.34 15.01 27.54
CA SER A 591 2.76 15.13 28.95
C SER A 591 4.21 15.67 29.05
N ALA A 592 5.14 15.19 28.22
CA ALA A 592 6.51 15.66 28.19
C ALA A 592 6.60 17.15 27.83
N ASN A 593 5.79 17.62 26.87
CA ASN A 593 5.75 19.03 26.48
C ASN A 593 5.17 19.94 27.57
N SER A 594 4.30 19.41 28.44
CA SER A 594 3.70 20.14 29.56
C SER A 594 4.49 20.08 30.86
N MET A 595 5.52 19.23 30.94
CA MET A 595 6.37 19.05 32.12
C MET A 595 7.29 20.23 32.34
N THR A 596 7.49 20.56 33.60
CA THR A 596 8.58 21.48 34.01
C THR A 596 9.95 20.83 33.75
N ARG A 597 10.98 21.67 33.61
CA ARG A 597 12.38 21.24 33.46
C ARG A 597 12.82 20.21 34.53
N ALA A 598 12.41 20.42 35.76
CA ALA A 598 12.77 19.53 36.88
C ALA A 598 12.06 18.16 36.77
N GLU A 599 10.82 18.16 36.34
CA GLU A 599 10.07 16.92 36.11
C GLU A 599 10.65 16.12 34.94
N LEU A 600 11.01 16.77 33.84
CA LEU A 600 11.68 16.12 32.70
C LEU A 600 12.99 15.46 33.11
N VAL A 601 13.82 16.14 33.86
CA VAL A 601 15.08 15.57 34.38
C VAL A 601 14.79 14.41 35.33
N GLY A 602 13.75 14.49 36.16
CA GLY A 602 13.33 13.39 37.02
C GLY A 602 12.89 12.15 36.23
N GLN A 603 12.13 12.36 35.18
CA GLN A 603 11.72 11.26 34.27
C GLN A 603 12.91 10.63 33.54
N ALA A 604 13.85 11.43 33.06
CA ALA A 604 15.06 10.92 32.44
C ALA A 604 15.92 10.07 33.43
N GLN A 605 16.01 10.48 34.67
CA GLN A 605 16.71 9.70 35.70
C GLN A 605 16.05 8.35 35.95
N VAL A 606 14.70 8.29 35.97
CA VAL A 606 13.95 7.03 36.10
C VAL A 606 14.17 6.16 34.86
N ALA A 607 14.08 6.73 33.66
CA ALA A 607 14.28 6.03 32.41
C ALA A 607 15.66 5.35 32.31
N LEU A 608 16.74 6.05 32.73
CA LEU A 608 18.10 5.52 32.73
C LEU A 608 18.33 4.35 33.73
N LEU A 609 17.42 4.14 34.68
CA LEU A 609 17.48 3.04 35.63
C LEU A 609 16.73 1.79 35.19
N GLN A 610 15.95 1.86 34.09
CA GLN A 610 15.11 0.77 33.57
C GLN A 610 15.71 0.23 32.26
N PRO A 611 16.22 -1.02 32.21
CA PRO A 611 16.87 -1.56 31.01
C PRO A 611 15.91 -1.71 29.81
N ASP A 612 14.58 -1.75 30.05
CA ASP A 612 13.57 -1.97 29.00
C ASP A 612 12.82 -0.68 28.59
N PHE A 613 13.32 0.49 28.95
CA PHE A 613 12.66 1.78 28.75
C PHE A 613 13.01 2.40 27.39
N ASP A 614 12.89 1.66 26.31
CA ASP A 614 13.55 2.08 25.08
C ASP A 614 12.69 2.98 24.15
N ARG A 615 11.40 2.69 23.94
CA ARG A 615 10.61 3.35 22.89
C ARG A 615 9.87 4.61 23.33
N TRP A 616 9.58 4.72 24.62
CA TRP A 616 8.83 5.84 25.18
C TRP A 616 9.75 6.99 25.62
N SER A 617 11.05 6.76 25.61
CA SER A 617 12.06 7.74 26.03
C SER A 617 12.30 8.85 25.01
N TRP A 618 11.97 8.62 23.72
CA TRP A 618 12.19 9.61 22.67
C TRP A 618 11.43 10.94 22.91
N PRO A 619 10.12 10.97 23.25
CA PRO A 619 9.44 12.22 23.57
C PRO A 619 10.09 12.98 24.73
N ILE A 620 10.55 12.27 25.76
CA ILE A 620 11.24 12.87 26.92
C ILE A 620 12.60 13.45 26.50
N ALA A 621 13.38 12.72 25.69
CA ALA A 621 14.66 13.19 25.17
C ALA A 621 14.49 14.44 24.30
N ARG A 622 13.42 14.49 23.52
CA ARG A 622 13.08 15.67 22.71
C ARG A 622 12.66 16.85 23.57
N ALA A 623 11.75 16.66 24.51
CA ALA A 623 11.32 17.74 25.42
C ALA A 623 12.49 18.28 26.26
N LEU A 624 13.43 17.43 26.69
CA LEU A 624 14.67 17.85 27.35
C LEU A 624 15.51 18.75 26.44
N TYR A 625 15.63 18.38 25.17
CA TYR A 625 16.35 19.18 24.18
C TYR A 625 15.73 20.57 24.02
N ASP A 626 14.42 20.62 23.81
CA ASP A 626 13.66 21.85 23.59
C ASP A 626 13.67 22.78 24.85
N ASN A 627 13.81 22.19 26.03
CA ASN A 627 13.97 22.93 27.31
C ASN A 627 15.40 23.26 27.67
N GLY A 628 16.38 23.05 26.80
CA GLY A 628 17.79 23.37 27.02
C GLY A 628 18.55 22.40 27.94
N GLU A 629 17.95 21.24 28.26
CA GLU A 629 18.58 20.18 29.06
C GLU A 629 19.40 19.21 28.20
N PHE A 630 20.32 19.76 27.41
CA PHE A 630 21.04 19.04 26.36
C PHE A 630 21.85 17.84 26.88
N GLU A 631 22.44 17.94 28.05
CA GLU A 631 23.20 16.84 28.65
C GLU A 631 22.29 15.65 29.02
N TRP A 632 21.08 15.90 29.52
CA TRP A 632 20.10 14.84 29.82
C TRP A 632 19.51 14.26 28.57
N SER A 633 19.22 15.10 27.58
CA SER A 633 18.75 14.64 26.25
C SER A 633 19.79 13.70 25.63
N LYS A 634 21.07 14.10 25.59
CA LYS A 634 22.19 13.29 25.11
C LYS A 634 22.27 11.94 25.82
N LYS A 635 22.31 11.94 27.16
CA LYS A 635 22.39 10.70 27.96
C LYS A 635 21.25 9.75 27.71
N LEU A 636 20.03 10.27 27.58
CA LEU A 636 18.87 9.45 27.33
C LEU A 636 18.89 8.84 25.91
N GLN A 637 19.36 9.60 24.92
CA GLN A 637 19.54 9.11 23.56
C GLN A 637 20.66 8.06 23.46
N GLU A 638 21.76 8.20 24.21
CA GLU A 638 22.81 7.18 24.31
C GLU A 638 22.32 5.90 24.99
N ASN A 639 21.41 6.01 25.96
CA ASN A 639 20.78 4.83 26.60
C ASN A 639 19.85 4.08 25.66
N MET A 640 19.10 4.80 24.84
CA MET A 640 18.24 4.20 23.82
C MET A 640 19.02 3.56 22.67
N ASN A 641 20.22 4.05 22.40
CA ASN A 641 21.09 3.62 21.32
C ASN A 641 22.51 3.45 21.85
N LEU A 642 22.77 2.34 22.54
CA LEU A 642 24.04 2.09 23.24
C LEU A 642 25.26 2.23 22.34
N GLU A 643 25.13 1.99 21.04
CA GLU A 643 26.23 2.20 20.08
C GLU A 643 26.61 3.67 19.90
N TRP A 644 25.68 4.61 20.19
CA TRP A 644 25.97 6.05 20.02
C TRP A 644 26.98 6.56 21.02
N ALA A 645 27.18 5.87 22.14
CA ALA A 645 28.22 6.14 23.09
C ALA A 645 29.65 5.74 22.62
N ASN A 646 29.77 4.91 21.56
CA ASN A 646 31.05 4.45 21.04
C ASN A 646 31.83 5.56 20.31
N GLU A 647 33.15 5.40 20.15
CA GLU A 647 34.02 6.37 19.45
C GLU A 647 33.60 6.57 17.97
N THR A 648 33.14 5.52 17.31
CA THR A 648 32.67 5.53 15.92
C THR A 648 31.28 4.91 15.84
N PRO A 649 30.24 5.62 16.29
CA PRO A 649 28.88 5.07 16.29
C PRO A 649 28.39 4.82 14.89
N ARG A 650 27.56 3.80 14.74
CA ARG A 650 26.80 3.58 13.54
C ARG A 650 25.48 4.35 13.67
N PHE A 651 25.21 5.21 12.73
CA PHE A 651 23.96 5.94 12.68
C PHE A 651 23.07 5.34 11.60
N ARG A 652 21.80 5.16 11.89
CA ARG A 652 20.78 5.12 10.87
C ARG A 652 20.77 6.50 10.21
N LEU A 653 21.32 6.55 9.02
CA LEU A 653 21.46 7.79 8.28
C LEU A 653 20.06 8.32 7.92
N ASN A 654 19.85 9.63 8.01
CA ASN A 654 18.60 10.36 7.85
C ASN A 654 17.55 10.19 8.98
N SER A 655 17.93 9.80 10.18
CA SER A 655 17.01 9.94 11.29
C SER A 655 17.18 11.33 11.91
N GLN A 656 16.06 12.02 12.17
CA GLN A 656 16.05 13.25 12.95
C GLN A 656 16.70 13.04 14.33
N ASP A 657 16.69 11.81 14.82
CA ASP A 657 17.32 11.43 16.08
C ASP A 657 18.83 11.63 16.07
N VAL A 658 19.50 11.32 14.94
CA VAL A 658 20.94 11.56 14.79
C VAL A 658 21.25 13.06 14.84
N VAL A 659 20.46 13.87 14.15
CA VAL A 659 20.58 15.33 14.21
C VAL A 659 20.39 15.83 15.63
N ASN A 660 19.37 15.35 16.33
CA ASN A 660 19.08 15.75 17.70
C ASN A 660 20.21 15.34 18.65
N TYR A 661 20.76 14.13 18.50
CA TYR A 661 21.88 13.64 19.31
C TYR A 661 23.16 14.45 19.09
N ILE A 662 23.54 14.69 17.83
CA ILE A 662 24.73 15.47 17.49
C ILE A 662 24.57 16.92 17.99
N SER A 663 23.38 17.50 17.78
CA SER A 663 23.05 18.85 18.25
C SER A 663 23.06 18.94 19.78
N ALA A 664 22.46 17.98 20.47
CA ALA A 664 22.48 17.90 21.94
C ALA A 664 23.91 17.77 22.47
N SER A 665 24.72 16.93 21.85
CA SER A 665 26.14 16.75 22.22
C SER A 665 26.94 18.08 22.09
N TYR A 666 26.71 18.79 20.97
CA TYR A 666 27.34 20.09 20.74
C TYR A 666 26.91 21.14 21.77
N LEU A 667 25.60 21.26 22.00
CA LEU A 667 25.04 22.24 22.92
C LEU A 667 25.30 21.91 24.40
N ALA A 668 25.50 20.61 24.71
CA ALA A 668 25.98 20.15 26.03
C ALA A 668 27.47 20.45 26.29
N GLY A 669 28.22 20.93 25.29
CA GLY A 669 29.64 21.27 25.40
C GLY A 669 30.60 20.17 24.95
N ASP A 670 30.11 19.00 24.51
CA ASP A 670 30.89 17.91 23.91
C ASP A 670 31.20 18.21 22.44
N THR A 671 31.85 19.36 22.22
CA THR A 671 32.04 19.94 20.89
C THR A 671 33.00 19.13 20.02
N GLU A 672 34.00 18.47 20.60
CA GLU A 672 34.97 17.65 19.88
C GLU A 672 34.25 16.43 19.27
N ARG A 673 33.51 15.71 20.09
CA ARG A 673 32.74 14.56 19.66
C ARG A 673 31.68 14.94 18.63
N ALA A 674 30.88 15.96 18.91
CA ALA A 674 29.85 16.43 17.99
C ALA A 674 30.43 16.82 16.61
N THR A 675 31.62 17.48 16.60
CA THR A 675 32.34 17.83 15.37
C THR A 675 32.76 16.60 14.58
N LEU A 676 33.30 15.57 15.22
CA LEU A 676 33.69 14.32 14.56
C LEU A 676 32.47 13.60 13.95
N LEU A 677 31.36 13.54 14.69
CA LEU A 677 30.12 12.92 14.24
C LEU A 677 29.48 13.69 13.10
N ALA A 678 29.47 15.01 13.13
CA ALA A 678 28.98 15.87 12.05
C ALA A 678 29.77 15.68 10.74
N ILE A 679 31.11 15.58 10.84
CA ILE A 679 31.99 15.30 9.70
C ILE A 679 31.66 13.93 9.11
N GLN A 680 31.48 12.91 9.94
CA GLN A 680 31.13 11.58 9.53
C GLN A 680 29.75 11.56 8.83
N ALA A 681 28.75 12.22 9.42
CA ALA A 681 27.41 12.34 8.87
C ALA A 681 27.42 13.03 7.50
N LEU A 682 28.09 14.18 7.37
CA LEU A 682 28.25 14.87 6.09
C LEU A 682 28.98 14.03 5.03
N LYS A 683 30.04 13.30 5.43
CA LYS A 683 30.74 12.40 4.52
C LYS A 683 29.79 11.31 3.99
N ASN A 684 29.03 10.72 4.87
CA ASN A 684 28.04 9.71 4.52
C ASN A 684 26.92 10.26 3.64
N ASN A 685 26.55 11.55 3.78
CA ASN A 685 25.50 12.19 2.99
C ASN A 685 25.99 12.67 1.62
N ARG A 686 27.28 12.93 1.41
CA ARG A 686 27.83 13.45 0.13
C ARG A 686 27.60 12.50 -1.05
N ASP A 687 27.74 11.23 -0.79
CA ASP A 687 27.70 10.18 -1.82
C ASP A 687 26.27 9.66 -2.07
N ARG A 688 25.28 10.27 -1.42
CA ARG A 688 23.87 9.90 -1.58
C ARG A 688 23.18 10.76 -2.61
N ILE A 689 22.32 10.14 -3.40
CA ILE A 689 21.28 10.86 -4.14
C ILE A 689 20.48 11.64 -3.10
N ARG A 690 20.26 12.92 -3.33
CA ARG A 690 19.44 13.79 -2.47
C ARG A 690 17.99 13.36 -2.63
N LEU A 691 17.60 12.45 -1.75
CA LEU A 691 16.53 11.51 -2.00
C LEU A 691 15.15 12.04 -1.73
N SER A 692 14.96 13.19 -1.16
CA SER A 692 13.60 13.62 -0.85
C SER A 692 13.60 14.96 -0.14
N PRO A 693 12.52 15.75 -0.32
CA PRO A 693 12.23 16.88 0.56
C PRO A 693 12.05 16.51 2.04
N ARG A 694 12.24 15.26 2.48
CA ARG A 694 12.13 14.81 3.88
C ARG A 694 13.15 15.41 4.86
N GLY A 695 13.79 16.53 4.52
CA GLY A 695 14.63 17.25 5.46
C GLY A 695 16.12 16.94 5.39
N LYS A 696 16.58 16.12 4.45
CA LYS A 696 18.01 15.77 4.30
C LYS A 696 18.91 16.99 4.22
N GLN A 697 18.49 18.02 3.52
CA GLN A 697 19.23 19.28 3.39
C GLN A 697 19.23 20.06 4.71
N VAL A 698 18.17 19.99 5.49
CA VAL A 698 18.07 20.61 6.82
C VAL A 698 18.93 19.86 7.84
N GLU A 699 19.07 18.54 7.72
CA GLU A 699 20.00 17.74 8.51
C GLU A 699 21.44 18.16 8.23
N ASP A 700 21.84 18.31 6.96
CA ASP A 700 23.17 18.79 6.58
C ASP A 700 23.41 20.21 7.11
N ALA A 701 22.41 21.08 7.10
CA ALA A 701 22.48 22.41 7.68
C ALA A 701 22.79 22.36 9.19
N ALA A 702 22.18 21.43 9.95
CA ALA A 702 22.48 21.24 11.36
C ALA A 702 23.96 20.82 11.56
N TYR A 703 24.45 19.90 10.75
CA TYR A 703 25.87 19.50 10.82
C TYR A 703 26.81 20.64 10.46
N TYR A 704 26.49 21.50 9.50
CA TYR A 704 27.26 22.70 9.20
C TYR A 704 27.25 23.71 10.37
N MET A 705 26.12 23.85 11.07
CA MET A 705 26.06 24.66 12.29
C MET A 705 27.02 24.14 13.38
N VAL A 706 27.04 22.82 13.62
CA VAL A 706 27.98 22.17 14.54
C VAL A 706 29.45 22.44 14.13
N LEU A 707 29.71 22.43 12.81
CA LEU A 707 31.06 22.72 12.28
C LEU A 707 31.39 24.22 12.21
N LYS A 708 30.51 25.09 12.72
CA LYS A 708 30.66 26.56 12.68
C LYS A 708 30.78 27.13 11.27
N ARG A 709 29.99 26.57 10.36
CA ARG A 709 29.90 26.93 8.93
C ARG A 709 28.51 27.46 8.59
N PRO A 710 28.12 28.65 9.10
CA PRO A 710 26.76 29.18 8.98
C PRO A 710 26.33 29.48 7.53
N GLU A 711 27.24 29.88 6.63
CA GLU A 711 26.93 30.17 5.24
C GLU A 711 26.51 28.91 4.49
N GLU A 712 27.16 27.78 4.73
CA GLU A 712 26.77 26.51 4.14
C GLU A 712 25.45 26.01 4.73
N ALA A 713 25.23 26.19 6.04
CA ALA A 713 23.97 25.85 6.67
C ALA A 713 22.79 26.61 6.04
N ILE A 714 22.92 27.94 5.83
CA ILE A 714 21.88 28.74 5.18
C ILE A 714 21.67 28.27 3.73
N THR A 715 22.76 27.98 3.01
CA THR A 715 22.68 27.50 1.62
C THR A 715 21.88 26.19 1.50
N GLU A 716 22.09 25.26 2.44
CA GLU A 716 21.31 24.01 2.47
C GLU A 716 19.83 24.25 2.81
N ILE A 717 19.52 25.15 3.74
CA ILE A 717 18.14 25.53 4.09
C ILE A 717 17.44 26.18 2.88
N GLU A 718 18.13 27.10 2.17
CA GLU A 718 17.59 27.70 0.92
C GLU A 718 17.34 26.66 -0.16
N SER A 719 18.24 25.68 -0.30
CA SER A 719 18.07 24.56 -1.23
C SER A 719 16.87 23.70 -0.85
N ALA A 720 16.74 23.33 0.44
CA ALA A 720 15.59 22.57 0.94
C ALA A 720 14.28 23.29 0.66
N PHE A 721 14.23 24.61 0.89
CA PHE A 721 13.04 25.40 0.62
C PHE A 721 12.69 25.45 -0.87
N ARG A 722 13.69 25.58 -1.73
CA ARG A 722 13.54 25.60 -3.20
C ARG A 722 12.99 24.27 -3.71
N ASP A 723 13.45 23.17 -3.11
CA ASP A 723 13.07 21.79 -3.45
C ASP A 723 11.69 21.38 -2.87
N GLY A 724 10.98 22.29 -2.24
CA GLY A 724 9.61 22.09 -1.76
C GLY A 724 9.48 21.72 -0.29
N TYR A 725 10.58 21.57 0.46
CA TYR A 725 10.51 21.29 1.89
C TYR A 725 9.83 22.46 2.64
N ARG A 726 8.88 22.16 3.54
CA ARG A 726 8.09 23.17 4.25
C ARG A 726 8.01 22.96 5.76
N SER A 727 8.58 21.87 6.27
CA SER A 727 8.61 21.52 7.71
C SER A 727 9.72 22.26 8.47
N PHE A 728 9.81 23.59 8.34
CA PHE A 728 10.92 24.36 8.88
C PHE A 728 10.79 24.67 10.37
N TYR A 729 9.57 24.81 10.90
CA TYR A 729 9.39 25.26 12.28
C TYR A 729 10.12 24.37 13.28
N HIS A 730 9.77 23.10 13.31
CA HIS A 730 10.33 22.14 14.23
C HIS A 730 11.83 21.87 14.02
N HIS A 731 12.29 21.87 12.78
CA HIS A 731 13.67 21.50 12.46
C HIS A 731 14.64 22.67 12.46
N VAL A 732 14.17 23.88 12.23
CA VAL A 732 15.00 25.06 12.09
C VAL A 732 14.65 26.14 13.12
N TYR A 733 13.41 26.62 13.14
CA TYR A 733 13.03 27.80 13.94
C TYR A 733 12.83 27.51 15.42
N GLU A 734 12.56 26.26 15.79
CA GLU A 734 12.46 25.80 17.18
C GLU A 734 13.74 25.12 17.66
N ASN A 735 14.74 24.96 16.81
CA ASN A 735 15.98 24.30 17.16
C ASN A 735 17.04 25.33 17.58
N PRO A 736 17.48 25.35 18.87
CA PRO A 736 18.44 26.33 19.38
C PRO A 736 19.78 26.32 18.66
N LEU A 737 20.10 25.25 17.94
CA LEU A 737 21.34 25.16 17.16
C LEU A 737 21.40 26.23 16.06
N PHE A 738 20.25 26.69 15.56
CA PHE A 738 20.13 27.67 14.48
C PHE A 738 19.99 29.13 14.96
N ASP A 739 19.92 29.38 16.28
CA ASP A 739 19.84 30.73 16.85
C ASP A 739 20.92 31.69 16.28
N PRO A 740 22.18 31.25 16.03
CA PRO A 740 23.20 32.15 15.49
C PRO A 740 22.89 32.72 14.10
N ILE A 741 22.05 32.06 13.30
CA ILE A 741 21.66 32.48 11.95
C ILE A 741 20.22 33.00 11.87
N ALA A 742 19.48 32.99 12.96
CA ALA A 742 18.05 33.36 12.98
C ALA A 742 17.81 34.82 12.52
N ALA A 743 18.78 35.73 12.75
CA ALA A 743 18.70 37.12 12.32
C ALA A 743 19.15 37.39 10.86
N ASP A 744 19.65 36.38 10.14
CA ASP A 744 20.02 36.54 8.73
C ASP A 744 18.77 36.87 7.87
N PRO A 745 18.86 37.88 6.97
CA PRO A 745 17.74 38.27 6.12
C PRO A 745 17.16 37.12 5.27
N ARG A 746 18.00 36.19 4.83
CA ARG A 746 17.60 34.99 4.05
C ARG A 746 16.70 34.10 4.89
N MET A 747 17.06 33.86 6.15
CA MET A 747 16.26 33.08 7.10
C MET A 747 14.91 33.75 7.38
N SER A 748 14.90 35.07 7.54
CA SER A 748 13.67 35.83 7.73
C SER A 748 12.74 35.76 6.51
N GLU A 749 13.29 35.78 5.29
CA GLU A 749 12.52 35.64 4.06
C GLU A 749 11.97 34.21 3.86
N ILE A 750 12.74 33.17 4.18
CA ILE A 750 12.28 31.78 4.16
C ILE A 750 11.13 31.62 5.17
N LYS A 751 11.30 32.14 6.40
CA LYS A 751 10.24 32.10 7.42
C LYS A 751 8.96 32.77 6.94
N ARG A 752 9.05 33.98 6.39
CA ARG A 752 7.91 34.71 5.86
C ARG A 752 7.17 33.93 4.74
N LYS A 753 7.92 33.28 3.86
CA LYS A 753 7.35 32.43 2.80
C LYS A 753 6.72 31.16 3.36
N THR A 754 7.33 30.55 4.38
CA THR A 754 6.77 29.39 5.07
C THR A 754 5.47 29.77 5.79
N ASP A 755 5.44 30.89 6.54
CA ASP A 755 4.24 31.40 7.21
C ASP A 755 3.10 31.66 6.20
N LEU A 756 3.42 32.27 5.06
CA LEU A 756 2.45 32.50 3.99
C LEU A 756 1.92 31.17 3.42
N HIS A 757 2.79 30.21 3.18
CA HIS A 757 2.40 28.89 2.68
C HIS A 757 1.48 28.17 3.66
N ILE A 758 1.82 28.16 4.95
CA ILE A 758 0.98 27.59 6.01
C ILE A 758 -0.39 28.28 6.05
N SER A 759 -0.41 29.61 6.01
CA SER A 759 -1.66 30.37 6.06
C SER A 759 -2.61 30.08 4.89
N GLN A 760 -2.07 29.72 3.74
CA GLN A 760 -2.85 29.32 2.56
C GLN A 760 -3.52 27.95 2.71
N HIS A 761 -2.97 27.07 3.55
CA HIS A 761 -3.47 25.71 3.75
C HIS A 761 -4.28 25.53 5.04
N ILE A 762 -4.10 26.40 6.04
CA ILE A 762 -4.59 26.17 7.40
C ILE A 762 -6.12 26.02 7.48
N GLU A 763 -6.86 26.82 6.72
CA GLU A 763 -8.33 26.77 6.69
C GLU A 763 -8.83 25.44 6.11
N ALA A 764 -8.27 25.00 4.99
CA ALA A 764 -8.60 23.71 4.38
C ALA A 764 -8.16 22.51 5.24
N VAL A 765 -7.04 22.63 5.95
CA VAL A 765 -6.58 21.62 6.92
C VAL A 765 -7.60 21.48 8.05
N GLU A 766 -8.03 22.59 8.64
CA GLU A 766 -9.02 22.57 9.72
C GLU A 766 -10.36 22.00 9.26
N GLU A 767 -10.84 22.40 8.09
CA GLU A 767 -12.08 21.90 7.49
C GLU A 767 -12.00 20.38 7.26
N ASN A 768 -10.92 19.87 6.68
CA ASN A 768 -10.71 18.44 6.45
C ASN A 768 -10.70 17.65 7.76
N LEU A 769 -10.05 18.15 8.80
CA LEU A 769 -10.01 17.50 10.11
C LEU A 769 -11.39 17.48 10.79
N ILE A 770 -12.20 18.53 10.63
CA ILE A 770 -13.58 18.58 11.13
C ILE A 770 -14.45 17.57 10.37
N LEU A 771 -14.37 17.55 9.05
CA LEU A 771 -15.14 16.62 8.21
C LEU A 771 -14.83 15.15 8.54
N ALA A 772 -13.59 14.86 8.89
CA ALA A 772 -13.16 13.54 9.34
C ALA A 772 -13.59 13.19 10.77
N GLY A 773 -14.11 14.14 11.53
CA GLY A 773 -14.35 13.96 12.96
C GLY A 773 -13.07 13.86 13.79
N ALA A 774 -11.92 14.22 13.22
CA ALA A 774 -10.62 14.21 13.89
C ALA A 774 -10.46 15.37 14.89
N ILE A 775 -11.19 16.46 14.69
CA ILE A 775 -11.31 17.58 15.64
C ILE A 775 -12.77 18.04 15.74
N ALA A 776 -13.16 18.56 16.90
CA ALA A 776 -14.47 19.17 17.08
C ALA A 776 -14.54 20.54 16.37
N PRO A 777 -15.67 20.91 15.74
CA PRO A 777 -15.88 22.29 15.27
C PRO A 777 -15.79 23.28 16.42
N ILE A 778 -15.26 24.47 16.14
CA ILE A 778 -15.30 25.56 17.12
C ILE A 778 -16.77 25.99 17.29
N ALA A 779 -17.30 25.93 18.51
CA ALA A 779 -18.64 26.41 18.80
C ALA A 779 -18.73 27.88 18.36
N SER A 780 -19.68 28.18 17.49
CA SER A 780 -19.88 29.56 17.05
C SER A 780 -20.28 30.42 18.27
N ALA A 781 -19.70 31.62 18.37
CA ALA A 781 -20.02 32.55 19.46
C ALA A 781 -21.52 32.97 19.50
N THR A 782 -22.37 32.39 18.65
CA THR A 782 -23.81 32.55 18.56
C THR A 782 -24.60 31.47 19.29
N ASP A 783 -23.95 30.45 19.87
CA ASP A 783 -24.58 29.34 20.58
C ASP A 783 -24.44 29.44 22.12
N ILE A 784 -24.03 30.58 22.64
CA ILE A 784 -24.00 30.89 24.08
C ILE A 784 -25.11 31.92 24.44
#